data_826a94409f2f789fdc9434190c4b6707
#
_entry.id   826a94409f2f789fdc9434190c4b6707
#
_cell.length_a   1.000
_cell.length_b   1.000
_cell.length_c   1.000
_cell.angle_alpha   90.00
_cell.angle_beta   90.00
_cell.angle_gamma   90.00
#
_symmetry.space_group_name_H-M   'P 1'
#
loop_
_entity.id
_entity.type
_entity.pdbx_description
1 polymer ?
#
loop_
_entity_poly.entity_id
_entity_poly.type
_entity_poly.pdbx_seq_one_letter_code
_entity_poly.pdbx_strand_id
1 'polypeptide(L)'
;MSLSFWRPSDEQRRTILLLEALGLIHDLGKLSDAFLQSQDPSPTQDYNHNLLADPHQITIYQTLNTSSSTSVANEVQAWLNEAKASTKRCAFGERTDLTPILNGVQFTDWADQTYTFAELTPLVAKPSLAWGSNAISPSDWQQALGKDMQPGLLIGALHGLAHIEKEGDPKQHKQPYGDVFRASPFGLEERIQTEPEQELTDAIESLPLADINQITTTQRREWLEKMREGMRRGLADNRRPHNEVSLWDWGYTVATMAKAAAAYIYKNGWPADLNCLSFRTLRINLNRLKRYTHSDKISDLLGIRQALDDAFEQVRQLLEETYALGNLFYRDESGDYYLFPDLGYDEAEMAALRQEIQNNFPLDLQPQVHWCEPVTAGNLDQDKKLSRKLVAEPRRQALQESPVRADNNLYLFEAEWHQRRPENAEICTVCGVRPVGYPRQESAPEVERQLANWATEDKAKQRNVCRVCLDRRSRRAQEWVKTGLGGTIWTDEVADDNGRLALFVGKLGLEGWLDGALLETIQVTSNTTKTPSPARLYRIAETARSFWEGVSDSLMPAVIGQRPFRLALYPANNTSPNPLGDFHAYELDVDGIGLSVVWDKPNGRFLTAENLGSFVRRWQINPDELSNKLVGRTFDILEPSEYGRLGQSLLKTKIERVETLQAYHPTIPLLAEPTLCMVLIPADKALALVHAVQQEYEKQMGRVRDRLPLYLGLIFCQHKTPIRAVLEAGRSMLDMAGPFDMNTGAGWEDWRLIGKNSPNSSECELSFDNGITWRVPVLASDCKTKDEWYPRLYEGDAWNKKKAMHVDNLRVRDSKIPSNKGWKVWVRPSRFDFEFLDTTARRFEI
;
A
#
# COMPACT_ATOMS: atom_id res chain seq x y z
N MET A 1 -34.31 1.86 -18.19
CA MET A 1 -33.85 0.47 -17.93
C MET A 1 -32.76 0.55 -16.90
N SER A 2 -32.91 -0.13 -15.75
CA SER A 2 -31.79 -0.23 -14.82
C SER A 2 -30.69 -1.02 -15.53
N LEU A 3 -29.57 -0.37 -15.74
CA LEU A 3 -28.37 -1.05 -16.21
C LEU A 3 -28.06 -2.14 -15.21
N SER A 4 -27.93 -3.38 -15.65
CA SER A 4 -27.58 -4.52 -14.81
C SER A 4 -26.37 -5.24 -15.42
N PHE A 5 -25.54 -5.77 -14.56
CA PHE A 5 -24.43 -6.65 -14.93
C PHE A 5 -24.52 -7.94 -14.10
N TRP A 6 -23.92 -9.00 -14.59
CA TRP A 6 -23.87 -10.22 -13.83
C TRP A 6 -23.06 -10.04 -12.54
N ARG A 7 -23.59 -10.53 -11.44
CA ARG A 7 -22.93 -10.60 -10.14
C ARG A 7 -23.34 -11.88 -9.42
N PRO A 8 -22.50 -12.42 -8.55
CA PRO A 8 -22.83 -13.61 -7.78
C PRO A 8 -24.09 -13.41 -6.92
N SER A 9 -24.88 -14.48 -6.75
CA SER A 9 -25.88 -14.55 -5.70
C SER A 9 -25.21 -14.59 -4.31
N ASP A 10 -25.96 -14.42 -3.24
CA ASP A 10 -25.40 -14.46 -1.87
C ASP A 10 -24.72 -15.79 -1.56
N GLU A 11 -25.26 -16.89 -2.04
CA GLU A 11 -24.67 -18.23 -1.88
C GLU A 11 -23.38 -18.37 -2.68
N GLN A 12 -23.39 -17.98 -3.95
CA GLN A 12 -22.19 -17.95 -4.80
C GLN A 12 -21.12 -17.04 -4.23
N ARG A 13 -21.52 -15.84 -3.77
CA ARG A 13 -20.61 -14.91 -3.09
C ARG A 13 -19.96 -15.55 -1.88
N ARG A 14 -20.73 -16.23 -1.05
CA ARG A 14 -20.21 -16.93 0.13
C ARG A 14 -19.17 -17.97 -0.28
N THR A 15 -19.45 -18.78 -1.28
CA THR A 15 -18.53 -19.80 -1.80
C THR A 15 -17.25 -19.16 -2.36
N ILE A 16 -17.36 -18.09 -3.16
CA ILE A 16 -16.22 -17.36 -3.71
C ILE A 16 -15.29 -16.86 -2.59
N LEU A 17 -15.86 -16.30 -1.53
CA LEU A 17 -15.08 -15.79 -0.38
C LEU A 17 -14.46 -16.93 0.43
N LEU A 18 -15.11 -18.07 0.55
CA LEU A 18 -14.51 -19.25 1.19
C LEU A 18 -13.38 -19.84 0.35
N LEU A 19 -13.49 -19.84 -0.98
CA LEU A 19 -12.38 -20.26 -1.85
C LEU A 19 -11.20 -19.27 -1.79
N GLU A 20 -11.46 -17.98 -1.61
CA GLU A 20 -10.42 -17.00 -1.27
C GLU A 20 -9.67 -17.42 0.01
N ALA A 21 -10.40 -17.78 1.08
CA ALA A 21 -9.80 -18.24 2.33
C ALA A 21 -9.01 -19.52 2.15
N LEU A 22 -9.53 -20.49 1.40
CA LEU A 22 -8.83 -21.75 1.10
C LEU A 22 -7.52 -21.48 0.35
N GLY A 23 -7.56 -20.59 -0.66
CA GLY A 23 -6.37 -20.14 -1.37
C GLY A 23 -5.35 -19.43 -0.47
N LEU A 24 -5.82 -18.66 0.53
CA LEU A 24 -4.94 -17.98 1.48
C LEU A 24 -4.17 -18.98 2.37
N ILE A 25 -4.85 -20.00 2.88
CA ILE A 25 -4.28 -20.92 3.87
C ILE A 25 -3.61 -22.15 3.25
N HIS A 26 -3.60 -22.31 1.93
CA HIS A 26 -3.19 -23.53 1.24
C HIS A 26 -1.80 -24.07 1.65
N ASP A 27 -0.86 -23.18 1.97
CA ASP A 27 0.51 -23.48 2.37
C ASP A 27 0.80 -23.15 3.86
N LEU A 28 -0.25 -23.05 4.67
CA LEU A 28 -0.14 -22.62 6.07
C LEU A 28 0.84 -23.46 6.90
N GLY A 29 1.04 -24.72 6.55
CA GLY A 29 2.02 -25.59 7.20
C GLY A 29 3.46 -25.12 7.12
N LYS A 30 3.78 -24.18 6.20
CA LYS A 30 5.09 -23.54 6.17
C LYS A 30 5.32 -22.57 7.33
N LEU A 31 4.26 -22.20 8.03
CA LEU A 31 4.35 -21.40 9.25
C LEU A 31 4.59 -22.28 10.48
N SER A 32 5.63 -23.09 10.40
CA SER A 32 5.98 -24.02 11.48
C SER A 32 7.48 -24.22 11.59
N ASP A 33 7.93 -24.47 12.80
CA ASP A 33 9.32 -24.80 13.10
C ASP A 33 9.75 -26.12 12.44
N ALA A 34 8.88 -27.13 12.45
CA ALA A 34 9.16 -28.42 11.82
C ALA A 34 9.37 -28.28 10.29
N PHE A 35 8.68 -27.32 9.62
CA PHE A 35 8.97 -27.02 8.24
C PHE A 35 10.40 -26.51 8.07
N LEU A 36 10.84 -25.56 8.90
CA LEU A 36 12.21 -25.01 8.82
C LEU A 36 13.26 -26.12 9.10
N GLN A 37 13.03 -26.98 10.07
CA GLN A 37 13.92 -28.12 10.34
C GLN A 37 14.02 -29.09 9.15
N SER A 38 12.92 -29.36 8.46
CA SER A 38 12.89 -30.21 7.27
C SER A 38 13.60 -29.58 6.07
N GLN A 39 13.73 -28.28 6.05
CA GLN A 39 14.40 -27.52 5.01
C GLN A 39 15.90 -27.30 5.28
N ASP A 40 16.42 -27.78 6.41
CA ASP A 40 17.86 -27.78 6.71
C ASP A 40 18.67 -28.47 5.60
N PRO A 41 19.89 -28.05 5.29
CA PRO A 41 20.77 -28.76 4.36
C PRO A 41 20.99 -30.23 4.70
N SER A 42 20.91 -30.59 5.97
CA SER A 42 21.00 -31.96 6.50
C SER A 42 19.82 -32.27 7.43
N PRO A 43 18.60 -32.40 6.90
CA PRO A 43 17.42 -32.51 7.71
C PRO A 43 17.44 -33.81 8.54
N THR A 44 17.10 -33.69 9.82
CA THR A 44 16.98 -34.83 10.75
C THR A 44 15.62 -35.49 10.65
N GLN A 45 14.64 -34.83 10.04
CA GLN A 45 13.29 -35.32 9.85
C GLN A 45 12.66 -34.73 8.60
N ASP A 46 11.71 -35.46 8.05
CA ASP A 46 10.86 -35.05 6.96
C ASP A 46 9.62 -34.34 7.50
N TYR A 47 9.13 -33.31 6.79
CA TYR A 47 7.92 -32.59 7.14
C TYR A 47 7.09 -32.30 5.90
N ASN A 48 5.83 -32.70 5.93
CA ASN A 48 4.90 -32.42 4.85
C ASN A 48 4.06 -31.19 5.21
N HIS A 49 4.58 -30.00 4.88
CA HIS A 49 3.94 -28.71 5.17
C HIS A 49 2.58 -28.52 4.46
N ASN A 50 2.31 -29.33 3.45
CA ASN A 50 1.11 -29.20 2.65
C ASN A 50 -0.10 -29.95 3.27
N LEU A 51 0.11 -30.89 4.18
CA LEU A 51 -0.97 -31.59 4.84
C LEU A 51 -1.50 -30.79 6.02
N LEU A 52 -2.57 -30.03 5.77
CA LEU A 52 -3.22 -29.20 6.79
C LEU A 52 -4.26 -29.98 7.62
N ALA A 53 -4.90 -30.98 7.04
CA ALA A 53 -5.88 -31.81 7.68
C ALA A 53 -5.48 -33.29 7.60
N ASP A 54 -5.83 -34.07 8.63
CA ASP A 54 -5.56 -35.51 8.64
C ASP A 54 -6.45 -36.26 7.64
N PRO A 55 -5.91 -36.78 6.52
CA PRO A 55 -6.69 -37.47 5.52
C PRO A 55 -7.42 -38.70 6.05
N HIS A 56 -6.93 -39.32 7.14
CA HIS A 56 -7.56 -40.49 7.77
C HIS A 56 -8.81 -40.13 8.56
N GLN A 57 -9.00 -38.87 8.90
CA GLN A 57 -10.22 -38.37 9.57
C GLN A 57 -11.24 -37.79 8.58
N ILE A 58 -10.97 -37.90 7.27
CA ILE A 58 -11.83 -37.36 6.22
C ILE A 58 -12.54 -38.53 5.52
N THR A 59 -13.84 -38.59 5.65
CA THR A 59 -14.70 -39.72 5.20
C THR A 59 -14.47 -40.09 3.74
N ILE A 60 -14.33 -39.09 2.85
CA ILE A 60 -14.15 -39.30 1.42
C ILE A 60 -12.89 -40.09 1.09
N TYR A 61 -11.79 -39.89 1.86
CA TYR A 61 -10.53 -40.62 1.68
C TYR A 61 -10.54 -41.98 2.36
N GLN A 62 -11.35 -42.16 3.40
CA GLN A 62 -11.55 -43.48 4.01
C GLN A 62 -12.17 -44.47 3.03
N THR A 63 -13.03 -43.98 2.14
CA THR A 63 -13.68 -44.80 1.10
C THR A 63 -12.66 -45.32 0.09
N LEU A 64 -11.62 -44.60 -0.23
CA LEU A 64 -10.55 -45.08 -1.14
C LEU A 64 -9.75 -46.26 -0.59
N ASN A 65 -9.64 -46.38 0.72
CA ASN A 65 -8.95 -47.51 1.34
C ASN A 65 -9.68 -48.89 1.14
N THR A 66 -10.93 -48.83 0.71
CA THR A 66 -11.80 -50.03 0.56
C THR A 66 -12.12 -50.39 -0.89
N SER A 67 -11.84 -49.48 -1.85
CA SER A 67 -12.14 -49.70 -3.26
C SER A 67 -10.86 -49.89 -4.09
N SER A 68 -10.83 -50.95 -4.88
CA SER A 68 -9.67 -51.35 -5.68
C SER A 68 -9.56 -50.66 -7.03
N SER A 69 -8.32 -50.31 -7.40
CA SER A 69 -7.77 -50.25 -8.77
C SER A 69 -8.27 -49.21 -9.76
N THR A 70 -8.21 -47.93 -9.40
CA THR A 70 -8.05 -46.84 -10.39
C THR A 70 -6.67 -46.22 -10.25
N SER A 71 -6.12 -45.58 -11.31
CA SER A 71 -4.84 -44.87 -11.24
C SER A 71 -4.87 -43.78 -10.18
N VAL A 72 -5.99 -43.12 -10.02
CA VAL A 72 -6.27 -42.12 -8.97
C VAL A 72 -6.16 -42.72 -7.57
N ALA A 73 -6.80 -43.91 -7.36
CA ALA A 73 -6.75 -44.57 -6.05
C ALA A 73 -5.32 -44.93 -5.66
N ASN A 74 -4.50 -45.35 -6.59
CA ASN A 74 -3.08 -45.68 -6.33
C ASN A 74 -2.25 -44.46 -5.96
N GLU A 75 -2.41 -43.35 -6.68
CA GLU A 75 -1.71 -42.09 -6.39
C GLU A 75 -2.12 -41.51 -5.03
N VAL A 76 -3.44 -41.45 -4.76
CA VAL A 76 -3.96 -40.97 -3.47
C VAL A 76 -3.59 -41.94 -2.34
N GLN A 77 -3.62 -43.26 -2.57
CA GLN A 77 -3.21 -44.26 -1.57
C GLN A 77 -1.70 -44.14 -1.24
N ALA A 78 -0.85 -43.94 -2.25
CA ALA A 78 0.58 -43.73 -2.03
C ALA A 78 0.82 -42.50 -1.17
N TRP A 79 0.13 -41.41 -1.48
CA TRP A 79 0.18 -40.18 -0.72
C TRP A 79 -0.43 -40.29 0.70
N LEU A 80 -1.56 -41.00 0.87
CA LEU A 80 -2.13 -41.30 2.20
C LEU A 80 -1.17 -42.15 3.04
N ASN A 81 -0.47 -43.07 2.43
CA ASN A 81 0.54 -43.86 3.14
C ASN A 81 1.75 -43.01 3.57
N GLU A 82 2.17 -42.09 2.73
CA GLU A 82 3.21 -41.11 3.06
C GLU A 82 2.73 -40.19 4.20
N ALA A 83 1.51 -39.68 4.14
CA ALA A 83 0.90 -38.87 5.19
C ALA A 83 0.79 -39.65 6.51
N LYS A 84 0.40 -40.92 6.48
CA LYS A 84 0.29 -41.80 7.64
C LYS A 84 1.63 -42.02 8.33
N ALA A 85 2.69 -42.20 7.57
CA ALA A 85 4.06 -42.29 8.07
C ALA A 85 4.55 -40.97 8.67
N SER A 86 3.93 -39.87 8.32
CA SER A 86 4.35 -38.51 8.63
C SER A 86 3.40 -37.77 9.60
N THR A 87 2.49 -38.45 10.30
CA THR A 87 1.42 -37.84 11.14
C THR A 87 1.94 -36.85 12.18
N LYS A 88 3.13 -37.04 12.73
CA LYS A 88 3.76 -36.11 13.67
C LYS A 88 4.58 -35.00 12.96
N ARG A 89 4.67 -35.06 11.65
CA ARG A 89 5.50 -34.20 10.81
C ARG A 89 4.69 -33.43 9.77
N CYS A 90 3.41 -33.25 10.02
CA CYS A 90 2.45 -32.52 9.19
C CYS A 90 1.85 -31.37 9.99
N ALA A 91 1.38 -30.34 9.31
CA ALA A 91 0.77 -29.19 9.97
C ALA A 91 -0.38 -29.57 10.93
N PHE A 92 -1.22 -30.56 10.57
CA PHE A 92 -2.27 -31.06 11.45
C PHE A 92 -1.75 -31.81 12.69
N GLY A 93 -0.52 -32.28 12.68
CA GLY A 93 0.14 -32.89 13.84
C GLY A 93 0.70 -31.88 14.82
N GLU A 94 1.05 -30.70 14.38
CA GLU A 94 1.51 -29.59 15.22
C GLU A 94 0.35 -28.83 15.83
N ARG A 95 -0.72 -28.63 15.04
CA ARG A 95 -1.93 -27.94 15.49
C ARG A 95 -3.14 -28.87 15.38
N THR A 96 -3.41 -29.59 16.46
CA THR A 96 -4.45 -30.66 16.51
C THR A 96 -5.87 -30.15 16.28
N ASP A 97 -6.11 -28.84 16.41
CA ASP A 97 -7.41 -28.22 16.15
C ASP A 97 -7.68 -27.92 14.68
N LEU A 98 -6.68 -28.01 13.79
CA LEU A 98 -6.84 -27.69 12.37
C LEU A 98 -7.87 -28.60 11.68
N THR A 99 -7.77 -29.91 11.86
CA THR A 99 -8.71 -30.84 11.21
C THR A 99 -10.16 -30.58 11.61
N PRO A 100 -10.52 -30.44 12.91
CA PRO A 100 -11.87 -30.04 13.30
C PRO A 100 -12.32 -28.69 12.71
N ILE A 101 -11.47 -27.67 12.73
CA ILE A 101 -11.76 -26.35 12.15
C ILE A 101 -12.07 -26.48 10.67
N LEU A 102 -11.20 -27.13 9.90
CA LEU A 102 -11.35 -27.28 8.44
C LEU A 102 -12.54 -28.16 8.06
N ASN A 103 -12.92 -29.16 8.87
CA ASN A 103 -14.17 -29.93 8.72
C ASN A 103 -15.42 -29.08 9.02
N GLY A 104 -15.31 -28.09 9.87
CA GLY A 104 -16.40 -27.16 10.21
C GLY A 104 -16.72 -26.13 9.13
N VAL A 105 -15.85 -25.93 8.13
CA VAL A 105 -16.06 -24.98 7.04
C VAL A 105 -16.60 -25.72 5.83
N GLN A 106 -17.86 -25.44 5.48
CA GLN A 106 -18.58 -26.10 4.37
C GLN A 106 -19.08 -25.06 3.37
N PHE A 107 -19.09 -25.47 2.10
CA PHE A 107 -19.71 -24.72 1.00
C PHE A 107 -20.18 -25.64 -0.11
N THR A 108 -21.08 -25.15 -0.92
CA THR A 108 -21.54 -25.80 -2.16
C THR A 108 -20.93 -25.09 -3.35
N ASP A 109 -20.36 -25.84 -4.29
CA ASP A 109 -19.71 -25.30 -5.47
C ASP A 109 -20.68 -25.02 -6.62
N TRP A 110 -20.14 -24.68 -7.80
CA TRP A 110 -20.89 -24.41 -9.04
C TRP A 110 -21.50 -25.65 -9.70
N ALA A 111 -21.15 -26.88 -9.25
CA ALA A 111 -21.70 -28.14 -9.71
C ALA A 111 -22.69 -28.74 -8.69
N ASP A 112 -23.17 -27.91 -7.73
CA ASP A 112 -24.07 -28.32 -6.64
C ASP A 112 -23.48 -29.44 -5.73
N GLN A 113 -22.15 -29.54 -5.66
CA GLN A 113 -21.47 -30.47 -4.76
C GLN A 113 -21.02 -29.73 -3.48
N THR A 114 -21.27 -30.37 -2.34
CA THR A 114 -20.87 -29.82 -1.04
C THR A 114 -19.54 -30.39 -0.59
N TYR A 115 -18.65 -29.51 -0.18
CA TYR A 115 -17.29 -29.80 0.31
C TYR A 115 -17.05 -29.20 1.68
N THR A 116 -16.16 -29.83 2.44
CA THR A 116 -15.47 -29.21 3.56
C THR A 116 -14.08 -28.74 3.14
N PHE A 117 -13.49 -27.77 3.85
CA PHE A 117 -12.10 -27.42 3.59
C PHE A 117 -11.15 -28.59 3.80
N ALA A 118 -11.41 -29.42 4.82
CA ALA A 118 -10.61 -30.60 5.09
C ALA A 118 -10.58 -31.59 3.91
N GLU A 119 -11.67 -31.75 3.18
CA GLU A 119 -11.71 -32.60 1.99
C GLU A 119 -10.83 -32.08 0.86
N LEU A 120 -10.63 -30.77 0.74
CA LEU A 120 -9.94 -30.14 -0.37
C LEU A 120 -8.44 -29.91 -0.08
N THR A 121 -8.07 -29.65 1.18
CA THR A 121 -6.68 -29.34 1.54
C THR A 121 -5.65 -30.38 1.10
N PRO A 122 -5.93 -31.68 1.11
CA PRO A 122 -5.04 -32.69 0.58
C PRO A 122 -4.72 -32.51 -0.92
N LEU A 123 -5.64 -32.06 -1.73
CA LEU A 123 -5.44 -31.83 -3.18
C LEU A 123 -4.69 -30.54 -3.44
N VAL A 124 -5.02 -29.52 -2.71
CA VAL A 124 -4.32 -28.22 -2.76
C VAL A 124 -2.84 -28.41 -2.44
N ALA A 125 -2.55 -29.37 -1.59
CA ALA A 125 -1.20 -29.73 -1.15
C ALA A 125 -0.32 -30.37 -2.23
N LYS A 126 -0.91 -30.92 -3.28
CA LYS A 126 -0.15 -31.60 -4.34
C LYS A 126 -0.51 -31.01 -5.72
N PRO A 127 -0.01 -29.81 -6.04
CA PRO A 127 -0.38 -29.10 -7.28
C PRO A 127 -0.17 -29.91 -8.55
N SER A 128 0.76 -30.87 -8.54
CA SER A 128 1.01 -31.78 -9.67
C SER A 128 -0.19 -32.67 -10.03
N LEU A 129 -1.14 -32.85 -9.12
CA LEU A 129 -2.39 -33.57 -9.40
C LEU A 129 -3.45 -32.70 -10.09
N ALA A 130 -3.30 -31.38 -9.98
CA ALA A 130 -4.19 -30.40 -10.58
C ALA A 130 -3.66 -29.83 -11.89
N TRP A 131 -2.35 -29.89 -12.11
CA TRP A 131 -1.67 -29.20 -13.20
C TRP A 131 -0.51 -30.00 -13.78
N GLY A 132 -0.35 -29.96 -15.11
CA GLY A 132 0.75 -30.60 -15.81
C GLY A 132 0.45 -31.99 -16.34
N SER A 133 1.48 -32.75 -16.75
CA SER A 133 1.34 -34.05 -17.39
C SER A 133 0.70 -35.15 -16.54
N ASN A 134 0.67 -34.95 -15.24
CA ASN A 134 0.15 -35.93 -14.27
C ASN A 134 -1.19 -35.44 -13.65
N ALA A 135 -1.79 -34.38 -14.21
CA ALA A 135 -3.05 -33.87 -13.73
C ALA A 135 -4.17 -34.93 -13.86
N ILE A 136 -4.95 -35.06 -12.80
CA ILE A 136 -6.09 -35.99 -12.74
C ILE A 136 -7.33 -35.19 -13.07
N SER A 137 -8.13 -35.70 -14.01
CA SER A 137 -9.33 -35.01 -14.47
C SER A 137 -10.44 -35.01 -13.40
N PRO A 138 -11.37 -34.02 -13.40
CA PRO A 138 -12.55 -34.05 -12.56
C PRO A 138 -13.37 -35.32 -12.68
N SER A 139 -13.47 -35.92 -13.91
CA SER A 139 -14.18 -37.16 -14.13
C SER A 139 -13.51 -38.35 -13.44
N ASP A 140 -12.18 -38.38 -13.41
CA ASP A 140 -11.46 -39.46 -12.72
C ASP A 140 -11.61 -39.33 -11.18
N TRP A 141 -11.63 -38.10 -10.66
CA TRP A 141 -11.94 -37.87 -9.25
C TRP A 141 -13.37 -38.25 -8.91
N GLN A 142 -14.33 -37.89 -9.76
CA GLN A 142 -15.74 -38.29 -9.60
C GLN A 142 -15.90 -39.82 -9.58
N GLN A 143 -15.18 -40.53 -10.42
CA GLN A 143 -15.21 -42.01 -10.44
C GLN A 143 -14.58 -42.59 -9.16
N ALA A 144 -13.49 -42.00 -8.66
CA ALA A 144 -12.76 -42.54 -7.53
C ALA A 144 -13.40 -42.18 -6.17
N LEU A 145 -13.92 -40.97 -6.02
CA LEU A 145 -14.41 -40.41 -4.76
C LEU A 145 -15.90 -40.09 -4.70
N GLY A 146 -16.59 -40.16 -5.81
CA GLY A 146 -17.99 -39.69 -5.92
C GLY A 146 -18.13 -38.16 -5.93
N LYS A 147 -17.02 -37.42 -5.98
CA LYS A 147 -16.96 -35.98 -6.10
C LYS A 147 -15.88 -35.60 -7.11
N ASP A 148 -16.10 -34.53 -7.88
CA ASP A 148 -15.21 -34.13 -8.99
C ASP A 148 -13.99 -33.34 -8.52
N MET A 149 -14.00 -32.87 -7.26
CA MET A 149 -12.90 -32.16 -6.60
C MET A 149 -12.48 -30.84 -7.27
N GLN A 150 -13.30 -30.29 -8.15
CA GLN A 150 -12.98 -29.08 -8.91
C GLN A 150 -12.45 -27.91 -8.06
N PRO A 151 -13.03 -27.56 -6.89
CA PRO A 151 -12.52 -26.47 -6.08
C PRO A 151 -11.07 -26.68 -5.60
N GLY A 152 -10.70 -27.91 -5.22
CA GLY A 152 -9.34 -28.24 -4.83
C GLY A 152 -8.37 -28.22 -6.00
N LEU A 153 -8.79 -28.71 -7.16
CA LEU A 153 -8.02 -28.66 -8.40
C LEU A 153 -7.76 -27.22 -8.84
N LEU A 154 -8.76 -26.34 -8.71
CA LEU A 154 -8.63 -24.92 -9.00
C LEU A 154 -7.53 -24.29 -8.15
N ILE A 155 -7.58 -24.46 -6.84
CA ILE A 155 -6.57 -23.86 -5.95
C ILE A 155 -5.18 -24.43 -6.24
N GLY A 156 -5.07 -25.73 -6.48
CA GLY A 156 -3.79 -26.36 -6.85
C GLY A 156 -3.19 -25.81 -8.15
N ALA A 157 -4.02 -25.55 -9.17
CA ALA A 157 -3.58 -24.90 -10.40
C ALA A 157 -3.11 -23.47 -10.16
N LEU A 158 -3.87 -22.69 -9.38
CA LEU A 158 -3.54 -21.31 -9.07
C LEU A 158 -2.29 -21.19 -8.19
N HIS A 159 -2.04 -22.15 -7.30
CA HIS A 159 -0.76 -22.28 -6.60
C HIS A 159 0.39 -22.36 -7.61
N GLY A 160 0.28 -23.22 -8.63
CA GLY A 160 1.28 -23.35 -9.69
C GLY A 160 1.51 -22.03 -10.46
N LEU A 161 0.43 -21.29 -10.75
CA LEU A 161 0.51 -20.01 -11.46
C LEU A 161 1.13 -18.88 -10.65
N ALA A 162 0.85 -18.82 -9.36
CA ALA A 162 1.44 -17.84 -8.46
C ALA A 162 2.89 -18.17 -8.11
N HIS A 163 3.36 -19.38 -8.45
CA HIS A 163 4.58 -19.97 -7.97
C HIS A 163 5.81 -19.11 -8.27
N ILE A 164 6.70 -18.99 -7.28
CA ILE A 164 8.07 -18.52 -7.49
C ILE A 164 8.80 -19.64 -8.23
N GLU A 165 9.26 -19.38 -9.45
CA GLU A 165 10.11 -20.36 -10.13
C GLU A 165 11.32 -20.63 -9.22
N LYS A 166 11.57 -21.92 -8.99
CA LYS A 166 12.72 -22.39 -8.21
C LYS A 166 13.93 -22.41 -9.13
N GLU A 167 14.38 -21.22 -9.52
CA GLU A 167 15.56 -21.10 -10.35
C GLU A 167 16.77 -21.76 -9.65
N GLY A 168 17.49 -22.60 -10.36
CA GLY A 168 18.65 -23.32 -9.84
C GLY A 168 18.31 -24.69 -9.21
N ASP A 169 19.32 -25.33 -8.62
CA ASP A 169 19.15 -26.61 -7.93
C ASP A 169 18.36 -26.44 -6.64
N PRO A 170 17.22 -27.16 -6.46
CA PRO A 170 16.43 -27.11 -5.23
C PRO A 170 17.18 -27.44 -3.95
N LYS A 171 18.33 -28.11 -4.03
CA LYS A 171 19.15 -28.47 -2.87
C LYS A 171 20.21 -27.43 -2.52
N GLN A 172 20.52 -26.52 -3.45
CA GLN A 172 21.49 -25.46 -3.21
C GLN A 172 20.87 -24.31 -2.41
N HIS A 173 21.70 -23.65 -1.61
CA HIS A 173 21.37 -22.44 -0.87
C HIS A 173 20.30 -22.59 0.23
N LYS A 174 19.99 -23.82 0.65
CA LYS A 174 19.18 -24.05 1.85
C LYS A 174 19.87 -23.42 3.06
N GLN A 175 19.08 -22.82 3.94
CA GLN A 175 19.59 -22.20 5.16
C GLN A 175 19.64 -23.22 6.30
N PRO A 176 20.72 -23.25 7.12
CA PRO A 176 20.76 -24.05 8.32
C PRO A 176 19.67 -23.65 9.30
N TYR A 177 19.04 -24.61 9.95
CA TYR A 177 17.94 -24.39 10.86
C TYR A 177 18.20 -23.32 11.93
N GLY A 178 19.37 -23.25 12.50
CA GLY A 178 19.74 -22.23 13.50
C GLY A 178 20.06 -20.84 12.92
N ASP A 179 20.09 -20.68 11.60
CA ASP A 179 20.51 -19.46 10.90
C ASP A 179 19.58 -19.18 9.70
N VAL A 180 18.28 -19.10 9.98
CA VAL A 180 17.27 -18.82 8.95
C VAL A 180 17.01 -17.33 8.88
N PHE A 181 17.05 -16.79 7.67
CA PHE A 181 16.78 -15.38 7.37
C PHE A 181 15.63 -15.27 6.38
N ARG A 182 14.78 -14.28 6.58
CA ARG A 182 13.86 -13.77 5.57
C ARG A 182 14.47 -12.53 4.93
N ALA A 183 14.34 -12.40 3.62
CA ALA A 183 14.88 -11.27 2.88
C ALA A 183 13.79 -10.30 2.44
N SER A 184 14.19 -9.06 2.14
CA SER A 184 13.41 -8.16 1.30
C SER A 184 13.74 -8.41 -0.17
N PRO A 185 12.89 -7.97 -1.12
CA PRO A 185 13.21 -8.00 -2.54
C PRO A 185 14.47 -7.22 -2.91
N PHE A 186 14.94 -6.35 -2.02
CA PHE A 186 16.09 -5.47 -2.21
C PHE A 186 17.35 -5.94 -1.47
N GLY A 187 17.29 -7.13 -0.87
CA GLY A 187 18.47 -7.79 -0.29
C GLY A 187 18.71 -7.52 1.20
N LEU A 188 17.86 -6.77 1.90
CA LEU A 188 17.92 -6.76 3.35
C LEU A 188 17.45 -8.12 3.86
N GLU A 189 18.25 -8.75 4.71
CA GLU A 189 17.88 -9.98 5.40
C GLU A 189 17.70 -9.71 6.89
N GLU A 190 16.62 -10.26 7.43
CA GLU A 190 16.32 -10.25 8.86
C GLU A 190 16.34 -11.70 9.37
N ARG A 191 17.05 -11.95 10.45
CA ARG A 191 17.09 -13.27 11.05
C ARG A 191 15.73 -13.56 11.69
N ILE A 192 15.14 -14.70 11.36
CA ILE A 192 14.07 -15.28 12.15
C ILE A 192 14.69 -15.60 13.50
N GLN A 193 14.12 -15.11 14.56
CA GLN A 193 14.71 -14.95 15.89
C GLN A 193 15.58 -16.13 16.37
N THR A 194 16.40 -15.92 17.39
CA THR A 194 17.30 -16.94 17.97
C THR A 194 16.56 -18.21 18.46
N GLU A 195 15.26 -18.13 18.64
CA GLU A 195 14.34 -19.22 18.93
C GLU A 195 13.24 -19.24 17.85
N PRO A 196 13.52 -19.76 16.64
CA PRO A 196 12.53 -19.80 15.54
C PRO A 196 11.27 -20.56 15.93
N GLU A 197 11.38 -21.59 16.76
CA GLU A 197 10.28 -22.38 17.29
C GLU A 197 9.23 -21.49 17.97
N GLN A 198 9.67 -20.59 18.84
CA GLN A 198 8.75 -19.70 19.56
C GLN A 198 8.08 -18.69 18.62
N GLU A 199 8.87 -18.05 17.73
CA GLU A 199 8.33 -17.04 16.81
C GLU A 199 7.25 -17.63 15.89
N LEU A 200 7.49 -18.81 15.33
CA LEU A 200 6.55 -19.44 14.38
C LEU A 200 5.38 -20.10 15.11
N THR A 201 5.60 -20.67 16.30
CA THR A 201 4.53 -21.19 17.16
C THR A 201 3.58 -20.07 17.56
N ASP A 202 4.09 -18.95 18.07
CA ASP A 202 3.26 -17.78 18.40
C ASP A 202 2.51 -17.26 17.17
N ALA A 203 3.15 -17.28 16.01
CA ALA A 203 2.53 -16.83 14.77
C ALA A 203 1.36 -17.73 14.36
N ILE A 204 1.53 -19.05 14.34
CA ILE A 204 0.46 -19.99 13.93
C ILE A 204 -0.68 -20.05 14.97
N GLU A 205 -0.36 -19.93 16.26
CA GLU A 205 -1.35 -19.89 17.33
C GLU A 205 -2.19 -18.61 17.31
N SER A 206 -1.59 -17.49 16.92
CA SER A 206 -2.28 -16.20 16.81
C SER A 206 -3.25 -16.10 15.63
N LEU A 207 -3.19 -17.02 14.65
CA LEU A 207 -4.07 -16.97 13.49
C LEU A 207 -5.53 -17.27 13.86
N PRO A 208 -6.48 -16.41 13.42
CA PRO A 208 -7.91 -16.57 13.73
C PRO A 208 -8.58 -17.65 12.85
N LEU A 209 -8.02 -18.86 12.83
CA LEU A 209 -8.50 -19.95 11.96
C LEU A 209 -9.87 -20.47 12.37
N ALA A 210 -10.19 -20.44 13.66
CA ALA A 210 -11.53 -20.78 14.15
C ALA A 210 -12.63 -19.85 13.58
N ASP A 211 -12.23 -18.63 13.24
CA ASP A 211 -13.11 -17.58 12.75
C ASP A 211 -13.08 -17.44 11.21
N ILE A 212 -12.62 -18.45 10.49
CA ILE A 212 -12.43 -18.40 9.03
C ILE A 212 -13.71 -18.00 8.27
N ASN A 213 -14.89 -18.32 8.82
CA ASN A 213 -16.17 -17.89 8.27
C ASN A 213 -16.37 -16.36 8.30
N GLN A 214 -15.59 -15.60 9.10
CA GLN A 214 -15.64 -14.13 9.10
C GLN A 214 -15.27 -13.54 7.75
N ILE A 215 -14.53 -14.26 6.90
CA ILE A 215 -14.25 -13.84 5.52
C ILE A 215 -15.51 -13.57 4.71
N THR A 216 -16.63 -14.18 5.06
CA THR A 216 -17.93 -13.98 4.40
C THR A 216 -18.79 -12.87 5.01
N THR A 217 -18.30 -12.19 6.01
CA THR A 217 -19.01 -11.17 6.80
C THR A 217 -18.35 -9.80 6.65
N THR A 218 -18.92 -8.79 7.32
CA THR A 218 -18.34 -7.44 7.41
C THR A 218 -17.02 -7.41 8.20
N GLN A 219 -16.65 -8.48 8.89
CA GLN A 219 -15.37 -8.63 9.61
C GLN A 219 -14.24 -9.19 8.73
N ARG A 220 -14.50 -9.43 7.43
CA ARG A 220 -13.52 -9.98 6.48
C ARG A 220 -12.18 -9.26 6.55
N ARG A 221 -12.20 -7.93 6.57
CA ARG A 221 -10.98 -7.12 6.57
C ARG A 221 -10.17 -7.31 7.86
N GLU A 222 -10.81 -7.26 9.00
CA GLU A 222 -10.16 -7.48 10.29
C GLU A 222 -9.56 -8.89 10.36
N TRP A 223 -10.28 -9.89 9.85
CA TRP A 223 -9.78 -11.25 9.76
C TRP A 223 -8.54 -11.36 8.85
N LEU A 224 -8.59 -10.76 7.66
CA LEU A 224 -7.44 -10.73 6.74
C LEU A 224 -6.22 -10.02 7.32
N GLU A 225 -6.41 -8.93 8.06
CA GLU A 225 -5.29 -8.21 8.69
C GLU A 225 -4.61 -9.06 9.78
N LYS A 226 -5.39 -9.74 10.61
CA LYS A 226 -4.84 -10.69 11.60
C LYS A 226 -4.12 -11.87 10.93
N MET A 227 -4.65 -12.39 9.82
CA MET A 227 -3.96 -13.41 9.02
C MET A 227 -2.64 -12.87 8.46
N ARG A 228 -2.63 -11.64 7.97
CA ARG A 228 -1.45 -10.97 7.45
C ARG A 228 -0.34 -10.83 8.49
N GLU A 229 -0.67 -10.40 9.70
CA GLU A 229 0.27 -10.23 10.80
C GLU A 229 1.00 -11.54 11.14
N GLY A 230 0.28 -12.65 11.23
CA GLY A 230 0.87 -13.96 11.50
C GLY A 230 1.63 -14.52 10.30
N MET A 231 1.02 -14.55 9.11
CA MET A 231 1.61 -15.20 7.93
C MET A 231 2.84 -14.46 7.36
N ARG A 232 3.00 -13.17 7.63
CA ARG A 232 4.23 -12.42 7.25
C ARG A 232 5.48 -12.90 7.98
N ARG A 233 5.34 -13.61 9.09
CA ARG A 233 6.47 -14.17 9.83
C ARG A 233 7.04 -15.41 9.16
N GLY A 234 6.25 -16.13 8.35
CA GLY A 234 6.65 -17.31 7.62
C GLY A 234 7.24 -17.01 6.24
N LEU A 235 8.00 -17.97 5.73
CA LEU A 235 8.64 -17.94 4.42
C LEU A 235 7.86 -18.78 3.41
N ALA A 236 7.72 -18.29 2.18
CA ALA A 236 7.23 -19.10 1.07
C ALA A 236 8.30 -20.13 0.63
N ASP A 237 9.59 -19.75 0.69
CA ASP A 237 10.73 -20.61 0.42
C ASP A 237 11.90 -20.23 1.34
N ASN A 238 12.57 -21.21 1.92
CA ASN A 238 13.67 -21.00 2.86
C ASN A 238 15.03 -20.85 2.16
N ARG A 239 15.14 -21.07 0.87
CA ARG A 239 16.43 -20.99 0.18
C ARG A 239 16.83 -19.55 -0.10
N ARG A 240 18.07 -19.20 0.15
CA ARG A 240 18.64 -18.00 -0.49
C ARG A 240 18.84 -18.29 -1.98
N PRO A 241 18.49 -17.39 -2.89
CA PRO A 241 17.94 -16.03 -2.75
C PRO A 241 16.40 -15.94 -2.82
N HIS A 242 15.65 -17.03 -2.58
CA HIS A 242 14.21 -17.12 -2.76
C HIS A 242 13.40 -16.75 -1.51
N ASN A 243 14.07 -16.40 -0.41
CA ASN A 243 13.47 -16.11 0.91
C ASN A 243 12.91 -14.67 1.03
N GLU A 244 12.69 -13.98 -0.10
CA GLU A 244 12.15 -12.63 -0.11
C GLU A 244 10.63 -12.56 -0.08
N VAL A 245 9.95 -13.65 -0.45
CA VAL A 245 8.47 -13.70 -0.44
C VAL A 245 8.00 -14.32 0.86
N SER A 246 7.16 -13.61 1.60
CA SER A 246 6.54 -14.15 2.81
C SER A 246 5.41 -15.12 2.48
N LEU A 247 5.00 -15.90 3.46
CA LEU A 247 3.85 -16.79 3.31
C LEU A 247 2.55 -16.00 3.04
N TRP A 248 2.43 -14.79 3.59
CA TRP A 248 1.32 -13.89 3.28
C TRP A 248 1.31 -13.48 1.81
N ASP A 249 2.44 -12.98 1.29
CA ASP A 249 2.50 -12.46 -0.08
C ASP A 249 2.10 -13.54 -1.09
N TRP A 250 2.55 -14.76 -0.83
CA TRP A 250 2.20 -15.93 -1.62
C TRP A 250 0.72 -16.29 -1.47
N GLY A 251 0.26 -16.53 -0.24
CA GLY A 251 -1.11 -16.92 0.06
C GLY A 251 -2.12 -15.92 -0.41
N TYR A 252 -1.87 -14.61 -0.23
CA TYR A 252 -2.76 -13.56 -0.71
C TYR A 252 -2.84 -13.49 -2.23
N THR A 253 -1.74 -13.75 -2.93
CA THR A 253 -1.73 -13.83 -4.40
C THR A 253 -2.60 -14.98 -4.88
N VAL A 254 -2.45 -16.18 -4.30
CA VAL A 254 -3.30 -17.35 -4.63
C VAL A 254 -4.76 -17.09 -4.28
N ALA A 255 -5.03 -16.52 -3.11
CA ALA A 255 -6.38 -16.15 -2.66
C ALA A 255 -7.07 -15.18 -3.62
N THR A 256 -6.34 -14.16 -4.07
CA THR A 256 -6.83 -13.16 -5.02
C THR A 256 -7.18 -13.80 -6.36
N MET A 257 -6.31 -14.68 -6.87
CA MET A 257 -6.57 -15.44 -8.10
C MET A 257 -7.72 -16.43 -7.92
N ALA A 258 -7.83 -17.09 -6.77
CA ALA A 258 -8.92 -18.04 -6.47
C ALA A 258 -10.28 -17.36 -6.49
N LYS A 259 -10.38 -16.19 -5.88
CA LYS A 259 -11.60 -15.38 -5.92
C LYS A 259 -12.02 -15.02 -7.34
N ALA A 260 -11.09 -14.48 -8.12
CA ALA A 260 -11.37 -14.10 -9.50
C ALA A 260 -11.73 -15.32 -10.37
N ALA A 261 -11.02 -16.44 -10.23
CA ALA A 261 -11.30 -17.66 -10.96
C ALA A 261 -12.64 -18.27 -10.60
N ALA A 262 -13.01 -18.30 -9.31
CA ALA A 262 -14.32 -18.79 -8.88
C ALA A 262 -15.46 -17.94 -9.45
N ALA A 263 -15.34 -16.61 -9.44
CA ALA A 263 -16.32 -15.74 -10.09
C ALA A 263 -16.41 -15.98 -11.61
N TYR A 264 -15.27 -16.18 -12.27
CA TYR A 264 -15.24 -16.58 -13.68
C TYR A 264 -16.04 -17.87 -13.93
N ILE A 265 -15.80 -18.90 -13.11
CA ILE A 265 -16.44 -20.21 -13.27
C ILE A 265 -17.94 -20.13 -13.01
N TYR A 266 -18.39 -19.38 -12.01
CA TYR A 266 -19.82 -19.20 -11.76
C TYR A 266 -20.57 -18.54 -12.92
N LYS A 267 -19.92 -17.63 -13.66
CA LYS A 267 -20.52 -17.00 -14.84
C LYS A 267 -20.39 -17.85 -16.09
N ASN A 268 -19.21 -18.43 -16.35
CA ASN A 268 -18.85 -19.02 -17.64
C ASN A 268 -18.82 -20.56 -17.63
N GLY A 269 -18.98 -21.18 -16.46
CA GLY A 269 -18.81 -22.62 -16.26
C GLY A 269 -17.35 -23.04 -16.07
N TRP A 270 -17.17 -24.31 -15.68
CA TRP A 270 -15.83 -24.90 -15.56
C TRP A 270 -15.15 -24.98 -16.93
N PRO A 271 -13.93 -24.45 -17.10
CA PRO A 271 -13.24 -24.47 -18.38
C PRO A 271 -12.76 -25.88 -18.72
N ALA A 272 -12.72 -26.20 -20.02
CA ALA A 272 -12.18 -27.48 -20.49
C ALA A 272 -10.71 -27.69 -20.11
N ASP A 273 -9.96 -26.60 -19.98
CA ASP A 273 -8.59 -26.55 -19.53
C ASP A 273 -8.40 -25.31 -18.61
N LEU A 274 -7.83 -25.51 -17.43
CA LEU A 274 -7.54 -24.42 -16.48
C LEU A 274 -6.58 -23.38 -17.06
N ASN A 275 -5.80 -23.71 -18.08
CA ASN A 275 -5.01 -22.75 -18.86
C ASN A 275 -5.85 -21.68 -19.57
N CYS A 276 -7.13 -21.94 -19.77
CA CYS A 276 -8.07 -21.00 -20.39
C CYS A 276 -8.65 -19.99 -19.39
N LEU A 277 -8.41 -20.15 -18.09
CA LEU A 277 -8.79 -19.13 -17.11
C LEU A 277 -8.21 -17.78 -17.51
N SER A 278 -9.04 -16.75 -17.47
CA SER A 278 -8.68 -15.42 -17.91
C SER A 278 -8.91 -14.39 -16.82
N PHE A 279 -7.92 -13.53 -16.65
CA PHE A 279 -7.90 -12.46 -15.67
C PHE A 279 -7.71 -11.12 -16.35
N ARG A 280 -8.20 -10.06 -15.71
CA ARG A 280 -7.97 -8.67 -16.12
C ARG A 280 -7.52 -7.83 -14.93
N THR A 281 -6.88 -6.73 -15.20
CA THR A 281 -6.79 -5.66 -14.21
C THR A 281 -7.96 -4.69 -14.43
N LEU A 282 -8.78 -4.54 -13.40
CA LEU A 282 -9.73 -3.44 -13.29
C LEU A 282 -9.01 -2.27 -12.63
N ARG A 283 -8.80 -1.20 -13.37
CA ARG A 283 -8.11 0.00 -12.90
C ARG A 283 -9.11 1.10 -12.60
N ILE A 284 -9.06 1.62 -11.37
CA ILE A 284 -9.84 2.77 -10.91
C ILE A 284 -8.86 3.92 -10.73
N ASN A 285 -8.76 4.75 -11.75
CA ASN A 285 -7.72 5.76 -11.87
C ASN A 285 -8.23 7.13 -11.44
N LEU A 286 -7.58 7.69 -10.43
CA LEU A 286 -7.71 9.08 -10.04
C LEU A 286 -6.38 9.54 -9.45
N ASN A 287 -5.61 10.27 -10.25
CA ASN A 287 -4.29 10.72 -9.82
C ASN A 287 -4.41 11.72 -8.64
N ARG A 288 -4.17 11.19 -7.44
CA ARG A 288 -4.30 11.91 -6.17
C ARG A 288 -3.40 13.13 -6.13
N LEU A 289 -2.15 13.01 -6.56
CA LEU A 289 -1.21 14.11 -6.54
C LEU A 289 -1.66 15.26 -7.44
N LYS A 290 -2.06 14.94 -8.68
CA LYS A 290 -2.61 15.96 -9.60
C LYS A 290 -3.85 16.63 -9.01
N ARG A 291 -4.69 15.88 -8.30
CA ARG A 291 -5.90 16.42 -7.66
C ARG A 291 -5.56 17.34 -6.49
N TYR A 292 -4.57 16.99 -5.70
CA TYR A 292 -4.14 17.80 -4.55
C TYR A 292 -3.53 19.14 -4.97
N THR A 293 -2.83 19.20 -6.11
CA THR A 293 -2.25 20.45 -6.64
C THR A 293 -3.29 21.49 -7.07
N HIS A 294 -4.58 21.15 -7.11
CA HIS A 294 -5.63 22.15 -7.34
C HIS A 294 -6.09 22.85 -6.07
N SER A 295 -5.62 22.45 -4.90
CA SER A 295 -6.02 23.02 -3.61
C SER A 295 -5.09 24.17 -3.20
N ASP A 296 -5.65 25.33 -2.90
CA ASP A 296 -4.86 26.48 -2.41
C ASP A 296 -4.63 26.40 -0.89
N LYS A 297 -5.57 25.79 -0.15
CA LYS A 297 -5.51 25.66 1.32
C LYS A 297 -5.35 24.20 1.73
N ILE A 298 -4.54 23.95 2.75
CA ILE A 298 -4.34 22.60 3.31
C ILE A 298 -5.67 21.97 3.76
N SER A 299 -6.60 22.78 4.25
CA SER A 299 -7.93 22.32 4.65
C SER A 299 -8.73 21.72 3.50
N ASP A 300 -8.57 22.23 2.29
CA ASP A 300 -9.25 21.72 1.10
C ASP A 300 -8.58 20.42 0.63
N LEU A 301 -7.26 20.42 0.57
CA LEU A 301 -6.49 19.23 0.23
C LEU A 301 -6.85 18.05 1.14
N LEU A 302 -6.79 18.25 2.45
CA LEU A 302 -7.08 17.19 3.40
C LEU A 302 -8.57 16.76 3.37
N GLY A 303 -9.48 17.68 3.09
CA GLY A 303 -10.89 17.36 2.88
C GLY A 303 -11.13 16.55 1.61
N ILE A 304 -10.40 16.85 0.53
CA ILE A 304 -10.42 16.07 -0.71
C ILE A 304 -9.79 14.69 -0.47
N ARG A 305 -8.64 14.63 0.21
CA ARG A 305 -7.98 13.37 0.54
C ARG A 305 -8.92 12.43 1.28
N GLN A 306 -9.53 12.89 2.36
CA GLN A 306 -10.49 12.10 3.12
C GLN A 306 -11.67 11.61 2.28
N ALA A 307 -12.24 12.48 1.45
CA ALA A 307 -13.35 12.11 0.57
C ALA A 307 -12.93 11.05 -0.47
N LEU A 308 -11.68 11.08 -0.94
CA LEU A 308 -11.14 10.06 -1.84
C LEU A 308 -10.85 8.75 -1.11
N ASP A 309 -10.25 8.81 0.07
CA ASP A 309 -9.95 7.63 0.87
C ASP A 309 -11.24 6.90 1.24
N ASP A 310 -12.28 7.61 1.65
CA ASP A 310 -13.62 7.05 1.89
C ASP A 310 -14.21 6.41 0.62
N ALA A 311 -14.12 7.08 -0.52
CA ALA A 311 -14.68 6.60 -1.78
C ALA A 311 -13.95 5.34 -2.28
N PHE A 312 -12.64 5.34 -2.27
CA PHE A 312 -11.84 4.16 -2.61
C PHE A 312 -12.11 2.99 -1.67
N GLU A 313 -12.32 3.28 -0.39
CA GLU A 313 -12.64 2.28 0.60
C GLU A 313 -14.03 1.66 0.36
N GLN A 314 -15.04 2.48 0.05
CA GLN A 314 -16.38 2.00 -0.31
C GLN A 314 -16.34 1.14 -1.58
N VAL A 315 -15.57 1.55 -2.59
CA VAL A 315 -15.40 0.74 -3.82
C VAL A 315 -14.66 -0.55 -3.53
N ARG A 316 -13.67 -0.53 -2.66
CA ARG A 316 -12.99 -1.74 -2.23
C ARG A 316 -13.96 -2.72 -1.58
N GLN A 317 -14.80 -2.24 -0.65
CA GLN A 317 -15.84 -3.04 -0.03
C GLN A 317 -16.84 -3.57 -1.06
N LEU A 318 -17.23 -2.73 -2.03
CA LEU A 318 -18.14 -3.11 -3.12
C LEU A 318 -17.58 -4.27 -3.94
N LEU A 319 -16.35 -4.15 -4.43
CA LEU A 319 -15.71 -5.14 -5.31
C LEU A 319 -15.26 -6.39 -4.57
N GLU A 320 -14.64 -6.22 -3.40
CA GLU A 320 -14.06 -7.32 -2.66
C GLU A 320 -15.08 -8.12 -1.84
N GLU A 321 -16.09 -7.46 -1.29
CA GLU A 321 -17.02 -8.06 -0.34
C GLU A 321 -18.43 -8.21 -0.91
N THR A 322 -19.01 -7.12 -1.41
CA THR A 322 -20.40 -7.12 -1.87
C THR A 322 -20.58 -7.91 -3.16
N TYR A 323 -19.69 -7.72 -4.13
CA TYR A 323 -19.71 -8.44 -5.40
C TYR A 323 -18.76 -9.63 -5.43
N ALA A 324 -17.76 -9.67 -4.56
CA ALA A 324 -16.75 -10.72 -4.49
C ALA A 324 -16.11 -11.05 -5.86
N LEU A 325 -15.82 -10.01 -6.67
CA LEU A 325 -15.33 -10.18 -8.04
C LEU A 325 -13.80 -10.08 -8.15
N GLY A 326 -13.14 -9.44 -7.21
CA GLY A 326 -11.69 -9.31 -7.25
C GLY A 326 -11.14 -8.65 -5.98
N ASN A 327 -9.83 -8.64 -5.81
CA ASN A 327 -9.14 -8.00 -4.69
C ASN A 327 -8.24 -6.88 -5.18
N LEU A 328 -8.03 -5.88 -4.32
CA LEU A 328 -7.01 -4.88 -4.51
C LEU A 328 -5.63 -5.55 -4.52
N PHE A 329 -4.96 -5.50 -5.65
CA PHE A 329 -3.66 -6.14 -5.83
C PHE A 329 -2.50 -5.14 -5.80
N TYR A 330 -2.76 -3.90 -6.27
CA TYR A 330 -1.79 -2.82 -6.26
C TYR A 330 -2.49 -1.48 -6.07
N ARG A 331 -1.83 -0.54 -5.39
CA ARG A 331 -2.27 0.85 -5.22
C ARG A 331 -1.07 1.77 -5.24
N ASP A 332 -1.21 2.90 -5.92
CA ASP A 332 -0.27 4.01 -5.85
C ASP A 332 -0.98 5.37 -6.03
N GLU A 333 -0.20 6.42 -6.25
CA GLU A 333 -0.72 7.79 -6.46
C GLU A 333 -1.66 7.92 -7.66
N SER A 334 -1.61 6.98 -8.62
CA SER A 334 -2.46 7.00 -9.82
C SER A 334 -3.84 6.38 -9.60
N GLY A 335 -4.01 5.52 -8.58
CA GLY A 335 -5.27 4.87 -8.24
C GLY A 335 -5.13 3.44 -7.74
N ASP A 336 -6.23 2.69 -7.84
CA ASP A 336 -6.37 1.31 -7.39
C ASP A 336 -6.43 0.34 -8.56
N TYR A 337 -5.78 -0.81 -8.40
CA TYR A 337 -5.67 -1.88 -9.38
C TYR A 337 -6.15 -3.19 -8.77
N TYR A 338 -7.27 -3.69 -9.27
CA TYR A 338 -7.88 -4.94 -8.80
C TYR A 338 -7.57 -6.06 -9.78
N LEU A 339 -7.17 -7.21 -9.27
CA LEU A 339 -7.18 -8.42 -10.06
C LEU A 339 -8.64 -8.86 -10.22
N PHE A 340 -9.13 -8.85 -11.43
CA PHE A 340 -10.53 -9.04 -11.77
C PHE A 340 -10.71 -10.22 -12.73
N PRO A 341 -11.79 -11.01 -12.65
CA PRO A 341 -12.04 -12.07 -13.61
C PRO A 341 -12.40 -11.49 -14.99
N ASP A 342 -12.02 -12.17 -16.05
CA ASP A 342 -12.48 -11.84 -17.39
C ASP A 342 -13.89 -12.44 -17.62
N LEU A 343 -14.89 -11.72 -17.18
CA LEU A 343 -16.29 -12.19 -17.20
C LEU A 343 -16.95 -12.11 -18.57
N GLY A 344 -16.26 -11.61 -19.60
CA GLY A 344 -16.86 -11.42 -20.92
C GLY A 344 -18.04 -10.45 -20.90
N TYR A 345 -18.00 -9.42 -20.04
CA TYR A 345 -19.02 -8.38 -19.99
C TYR A 345 -19.13 -7.68 -21.34
N ASP A 346 -20.34 -7.41 -21.77
CA ASP A 346 -20.58 -6.51 -22.90
C ASP A 346 -20.45 -5.03 -22.49
N GLU A 347 -20.56 -4.13 -23.48
CA GLU A 347 -20.45 -2.69 -23.26
C GLU A 347 -21.46 -2.15 -22.23
N ALA A 348 -22.68 -2.72 -22.19
CA ALA A 348 -23.73 -2.29 -21.28
C ALA A 348 -23.45 -2.76 -19.84
N GLU A 349 -22.99 -3.99 -19.66
CA GLU A 349 -22.56 -4.54 -18.38
C GLU A 349 -21.36 -3.78 -17.83
N MET A 350 -20.36 -3.47 -18.68
CA MET A 350 -19.19 -2.67 -18.30
C MET A 350 -19.60 -1.25 -17.90
N ALA A 351 -20.54 -0.63 -18.62
CA ALA A 351 -21.06 0.69 -18.28
C ALA A 351 -21.83 0.67 -16.95
N ALA A 352 -22.59 -0.39 -16.68
CA ALA A 352 -23.32 -0.55 -15.42
C ALA A 352 -22.38 -0.66 -14.23
N LEU A 353 -21.37 -1.50 -14.30
CA LEU A 353 -20.38 -1.63 -13.22
C LEU A 353 -19.55 -0.34 -13.05
N ARG A 354 -19.20 0.33 -14.15
CA ARG A 354 -18.54 1.64 -14.10
C ARG A 354 -19.39 2.65 -13.33
N GLN A 355 -20.68 2.71 -13.61
CA GLN A 355 -21.61 3.61 -12.93
C GLN A 355 -21.71 3.29 -11.44
N GLU A 356 -21.78 2.01 -11.06
CA GLU A 356 -21.79 1.57 -9.65
C GLU A 356 -20.52 2.01 -8.92
N ILE A 357 -19.34 1.85 -9.53
CA ILE A 357 -18.09 2.33 -8.97
C ILE A 357 -18.12 3.86 -8.82
N GLN A 358 -18.51 4.57 -9.87
CA GLN A 358 -18.55 6.03 -9.89
C GLN A 358 -19.55 6.63 -8.89
N ASN A 359 -20.65 5.93 -8.60
CA ASN A 359 -21.64 6.36 -7.61
C ASN A 359 -21.07 6.47 -6.18
N ASN A 360 -19.96 5.81 -5.90
CA ASN A 360 -19.27 5.90 -4.61
C ASN A 360 -18.34 7.12 -4.51
N PHE A 361 -18.16 7.85 -5.60
CA PHE A 361 -17.31 9.03 -5.62
C PHE A 361 -18.15 10.32 -5.69
N PRO A 362 -17.72 11.38 -5.02
CA PRO A 362 -18.33 12.70 -5.21
C PRO A 362 -18.25 13.13 -6.68
N LEU A 363 -19.23 13.94 -7.13
CA LEU A 363 -19.34 14.35 -8.52
C LEU A 363 -18.11 15.07 -9.08
N ASP A 364 -17.41 15.85 -8.24
CA ASP A 364 -16.17 16.55 -8.62
C ASP A 364 -14.89 15.70 -8.51
N LEU A 365 -15.01 14.46 -8.05
CA LEU A 365 -13.90 13.53 -7.81
C LEU A 365 -14.12 12.20 -8.53
N GLN A 366 -14.70 12.22 -9.71
CA GLN A 366 -15.01 11.03 -10.48
C GLN A 366 -13.74 10.34 -11.00
N PRO A 367 -13.58 9.03 -10.77
CA PRO A 367 -12.46 8.27 -11.32
C PRO A 367 -12.72 7.86 -12.75
N GLN A 368 -11.64 7.53 -13.45
CA GLN A 368 -11.69 6.75 -14.69
C GLN A 368 -11.63 5.26 -14.33
N VAL A 369 -12.52 4.48 -14.91
CA VAL A 369 -12.60 3.04 -14.70
C VAL A 369 -12.28 2.34 -16.01
N HIS A 370 -11.21 1.55 -16.01
CA HIS A 370 -10.69 0.87 -17.18
C HIS A 370 -10.54 -0.63 -16.93
N TRP A 371 -10.97 -1.42 -17.91
CA TRP A 371 -10.68 -2.85 -18.01
C TRP A 371 -9.45 -3.02 -18.91
N CYS A 372 -8.36 -3.49 -18.35
CA CYS A 372 -7.16 -3.79 -19.11
C CYS A 372 -7.34 -5.05 -19.93
N GLU A 373 -6.45 -5.27 -20.89
CA GLU A 373 -6.49 -6.48 -21.74
C GLU A 373 -6.45 -7.75 -20.91
N PRO A 374 -7.23 -8.77 -21.30
CA PRO A 374 -7.28 -10.03 -20.57
C PRO A 374 -5.96 -10.80 -20.72
N VAL A 375 -5.65 -11.58 -19.70
CA VAL A 375 -4.47 -12.44 -19.66
C VAL A 375 -4.91 -13.84 -19.27
N THR A 376 -4.67 -14.83 -20.13
CA THR A 376 -5.00 -16.22 -19.83
C THR A 376 -3.93 -16.90 -18.98
N ALA A 377 -4.34 -17.86 -18.17
CA ALA A 377 -3.47 -18.66 -17.34
C ALA A 377 -2.35 -19.36 -18.14
N GLY A 378 -2.67 -19.91 -19.32
CA GLY A 378 -1.70 -20.58 -20.19
C GLY A 378 -0.62 -19.68 -20.78
N ASN A 379 -0.89 -18.37 -20.91
CA ASN A 379 0.12 -17.39 -21.32
C ASN A 379 1.03 -16.93 -20.19
N LEU A 380 0.73 -17.35 -18.95
CA LEU A 380 1.49 -16.99 -17.77
C LEU A 380 2.84 -17.69 -17.71
N ASP A 381 2.87 -18.96 -18.07
CA ASP A 381 4.07 -19.80 -18.00
C ASP A 381 5.04 -19.52 -19.15
N GLN A 382 4.54 -19.21 -20.35
CA GLN A 382 5.38 -19.07 -21.54
C GLN A 382 6.09 -17.72 -21.68
N ASP A 383 5.55 -16.64 -21.11
CA ASP A 383 6.00 -15.30 -21.49
C ASP A 383 6.62 -14.45 -20.37
N LYS A 384 6.59 -14.88 -19.10
CA LYS A 384 7.09 -14.07 -17.94
C LYS A 384 6.53 -12.64 -17.88
N LYS A 385 5.46 -12.40 -18.65
CA LYS A 385 4.88 -11.07 -18.92
C LYS A 385 3.63 -10.77 -18.10
N LEU A 386 3.08 -11.77 -17.38
CA LEU A 386 1.85 -11.57 -16.61
C LEU A 386 1.99 -10.41 -15.65
N SER A 387 3.01 -10.45 -14.84
CA SER A 387 3.31 -9.44 -13.85
C SER A 387 3.38 -8.04 -14.46
N ARG A 388 3.98 -7.92 -15.64
CA ARG A 388 4.04 -6.68 -16.39
C ARG A 388 2.66 -6.22 -16.84
N LYS A 389 1.83 -7.14 -17.32
CA LYS A 389 0.48 -6.85 -17.80
C LYS A 389 -0.50 -6.54 -16.66
N LEU A 390 -0.33 -7.15 -15.48
CA LEU A 390 -1.24 -6.91 -14.36
C LEU A 390 -1.02 -5.56 -13.66
N VAL A 391 0.21 -5.08 -13.58
CA VAL A 391 0.53 -3.86 -12.82
C VAL A 391 1.26 -2.82 -13.68
N ALA A 392 2.41 -3.16 -14.27
CA ALA A 392 3.30 -2.17 -14.85
C ALA A 392 2.73 -1.48 -16.10
N GLU A 393 2.12 -2.23 -17.01
CA GLU A 393 1.46 -1.66 -18.21
C GLU A 393 0.23 -0.83 -17.85
N PRO A 394 -0.72 -1.34 -17.03
CA PRO A 394 -1.84 -0.53 -16.54
C PRO A 394 -1.40 0.75 -15.84
N ARG A 395 -0.36 0.68 -14.99
CA ARG A 395 0.20 1.85 -14.31
C ARG A 395 0.81 2.86 -15.29
N ARG A 396 1.57 2.39 -16.26
CA ARG A 396 2.16 3.26 -17.29
C ARG A 396 1.09 3.98 -18.08
N GLN A 397 0.02 3.31 -18.47
CA GLN A 397 -1.13 3.92 -19.13
C GLN A 397 -1.80 4.97 -18.22
N ALA A 398 -2.04 4.65 -16.95
CA ALA A 398 -2.63 5.57 -15.99
C ALA A 398 -1.83 6.87 -15.82
N LEU A 399 -0.51 6.79 -15.81
CA LEU A 399 0.37 7.94 -15.68
C LEU A 399 0.41 8.81 -16.95
N GLN A 400 0.19 8.21 -18.13
CA GLN A 400 0.14 8.92 -19.41
C GLN A 400 -1.22 9.57 -19.67
N GLU A 401 -2.30 9.04 -19.06
CA GLU A 401 -3.62 9.61 -19.24
C GLU A 401 -3.69 11.03 -18.69
N SER A 402 -4.23 11.92 -19.47
CA SER A 402 -4.53 13.27 -19.00
C SER A 402 -5.54 13.18 -17.86
N PRO A 403 -5.45 14.07 -16.85
CA PRO A 403 -6.51 14.17 -15.86
C PRO A 403 -7.84 14.32 -16.61
N VAL A 404 -8.90 13.72 -16.04
CA VAL A 404 -10.24 13.75 -16.60
C VAL A 404 -10.50 15.15 -17.16
N ARG A 405 -10.68 15.26 -18.45
CA ARG A 405 -11.13 16.51 -19.04
C ARG A 405 -12.46 16.84 -18.40
N ALA A 406 -12.60 18.06 -17.93
CA ALA A 406 -13.88 18.56 -17.43
C ALA A 406 -15.01 18.25 -18.44
N ASP A 407 -14.67 18.19 -19.73
CA ASP A 407 -15.55 17.89 -20.85
C ASP A 407 -16.35 16.59 -20.68
N ASN A 408 -15.78 15.55 -20.07
CA ASN A 408 -16.48 14.26 -19.92
C ASN A 408 -17.48 14.24 -18.75
N ASN A 409 -17.37 15.17 -17.82
CA ASN A 409 -18.21 15.22 -16.62
C ASN A 409 -19.01 16.53 -16.51
N LEU A 410 -18.88 17.44 -17.47
CA LEU A 410 -19.64 18.70 -17.50
C LEU A 410 -21.15 18.45 -17.44
N TYR A 411 -21.65 17.42 -18.10
CA TYR A 411 -23.07 17.04 -18.07
C TYR A 411 -23.59 16.74 -16.65
N LEU A 412 -22.73 16.28 -15.72
CA LEU A 412 -23.12 16.04 -14.33
C LEU A 412 -23.47 17.33 -13.60
N PHE A 413 -22.85 18.44 -14.01
CA PHE A 413 -23.07 19.77 -13.42
C PHE A 413 -23.97 20.65 -14.26
N GLU A 414 -24.16 20.33 -15.53
CA GLU A 414 -24.94 21.15 -16.47
C GLU A 414 -26.39 21.33 -16.00
N ALA A 415 -27.04 20.23 -15.62
CA ALA A 415 -28.40 20.27 -15.07
C ALA A 415 -28.49 21.14 -13.81
N GLU A 416 -27.49 21.06 -12.96
CA GLU A 416 -27.43 21.82 -11.71
C GLU A 416 -27.23 23.32 -11.96
N TRP A 417 -26.38 23.68 -12.91
CA TRP A 417 -26.20 25.06 -13.32
C TRP A 417 -27.45 25.65 -14.00
N HIS A 418 -28.12 24.87 -14.84
CA HIS A 418 -29.37 25.32 -15.50
C HIS A 418 -30.54 25.48 -14.53
N GLN A 419 -30.68 24.61 -13.52
CA GLN A 419 -31.75 24.71 -12.53
C GLN A 419 -31.56 25.87 -11.54
N ARG A 420 -30.31 26.35 -11.36
CA ARG A 420 -29.96 27.21 -10.25
C ARG A 420 -29.28 28.52 -10.64
N ARG A 421 -29.27 28.87 -11.91
CA ARG A 421 -28.73 30.18 -12.31
C ARG A 421 -29.48 31.34 -11.61
N PRO A 422 -28.91 31.91 -10.54
CA PRO A 422 -29.02 33.32 -10.37
C PRO A 422 -28.16 33.95 -11.50
N GLU A 423 -28.60 35.02 -12.09
CA GLU A 423 -27.92 35.71 -13.20
C GLU A 423 -26.47 36.13 -12.91
N ASN A 424 -25.95 35.90 -11.69
CA ASN A 424 -24.63 36.24 -11.20
C ASN A 424 -24.02 35.15 -10.28
N ALA A 425 -24.22 33.84 -10.55
CA ALA A 425 -23.65 32.81 -9.68
C ALA A 425 -22.12 32.73 -9.88
N GLU A 426 -21.37 32.97 -8.82
CA GLU A 426 -19.92 32.75 -8.78
C GLU A 426 -19.59 31.26 -8.64
N ILE A 427 -18.44 30.88 -9.19
CA ILE A 427 -17.91 29.50 -9.12
C ILE A 427 -17.21 29.31 -7.78
N CYS A 428 -17.44 28.17 -7.13
CA CYS A 428 -16.71 27.75 -5.94
C CYS A 428 -15.20 27.79 -6.18
N THR A 429 -14.49 28.54 -5.36
CA THR A 429 -13.02 28.72 -5.48
C THR A 429 -12.22 27.44 -5.17
N VAL A 430 -12.84 26.40 -4.57
CA VAL A 430 -12.17 25.16 -4.20
C VAL A 430 -12.33 24.09 -5.26
N CYS A 431 -13.56 23.71 -5.60
CA CYS A 431 -13.77 22.64 -6.59
C CYS A 431 -13.78 23.14 -8.05
N GLY A 432 -14.01 24.42 -8.27
CA GLY A 432 -14.06 25.01 -9.62
C GLY A 432 -15.21 24.53 -10.50
N VAL A 433 -16.22 23.83 -9.94
CA VAL A 433 -17.30 23.22 -10.72
C VAL A 433 -18.70 23.53 -10.19
N ARG A 434 -18.87 23.75 -8.89
CA ARG A 434 -20.18 24.05 -8.28
C ARG A 434 -20.38 25.54 -8.08
N PRO A 435 -21.63 26.04 -8.11
CA PRO A 435 -21.94 27.41 -7.68
C PRO A 435 -21.57 27.63 -6.22
N VAL A 436 -21.20 28.84 -5.87
CA VAL A 436 -21.01 29.27 -4.48
C VAL A 436 -22.34 29.07 -3.71
N GLY A 437 -22.24 28.50 -2.48
CA GLY A 437 -23.41 28.18 -1.67
C GLY A 437 -24.13 26.87 -2.00
N TYR A 438 -23.81 26.23 -3.16
CA TYR A 438 -24.38 24.94 -3.58
C TYR A 438 -23.76 23.76 -2.79
N PRO A 439 -24.46 22.62 -2.62
CA PRO A 439 -25.87 22.43 -2.91
C PRO A 439 -26.76 22.90 -1.76
N ARG A 440 -28.06 23.09 -2.05
CA ARG A 440 -29.04 22.99 -0.98
C ARG A 440 -29.15 21.55 -0.54
N GLN A 441 -29.30 21.31 0.75
CA GLN A 441 -29.32 19.98 1.37
C GLN A 441 -30.28 19.01 0.65
N GLU A 442 -31.46 19.48 0.31
CA GLU A 442 -32.55 18.66 -0.24
C GLU A 442 -32.28 18.16 -1.67
N SER A 443 -31.34 18.75 -2.37
CA SER A 443 -31.03 18.45 -3.78
C SER A 443 -29.65 17.87 -3.97
N ALA A 444 -28.87 17.63 -2.90
CA ALA A 444 -27.56 17.02 -3.01
C ALA A 444 -27.68 15.52 -3.34
N PRO A 445 -26.79 14.96 -4.17
CA PRO A 445 -26.66 13.53 -4.31
C PRO A 445 -26.44 12.83 -2.97
N GLU A 446 -26.87 11.56 -2.83
CA GLU A 446 -26.79 10.81 -1.58
C GLU A 446 -25.38 10.80 -0.98
N VAL A 447 -24.36 10.55 -1.79
CA VAL A 447 -22.96 10.55 -1.36
C VAL A 447 -22.52 11.91 -0.77
N GLU A 448 -23.11 13.00 -1.21
CA GLU A 448 -22.84 14.35 -0.68
C GLU A 448 -23.71 14.69 0.52
N ARG A 449 -24.93 14.14 0.61
CA ARG A 449 -25.81 14.28 1.78
C ARG A 449 -25.29 13.56 3.02
N GLN A 450 -24.54 12.48 2.82
CA GLN A 450 -23.89 11.74 3.91
C GLN A 450 -22.70 12.51 4.51
N LEU A 451 -22.16 13.51 3.81
CA LEU A 451 -21.23 14.45 4.42
C LEU A 451 -21.95 15.21 5.53
N ALA A 452 -21.27 15.43 6.62
CA ALA A 452 -21.86 16.16 7.74
C ALA A 452 -22.36 17.54 7.29
N ASN A 453 -23.55 17.85 7.70
CA ASN A 453 -24.31 18.97 7.18
C ASN A 453 -24.22 20.19 8.09
N TRP A 454 -23.00 20.68 8.28
CA TRP A 454 -22.76 21.82 9.20
C TRP A 454 -22.67 23.16 8.52
N ALA A 455 -22.44 23.17 7.21
CA ALA A 455 -22.31 24.38 6.46
C ALA A 455 -23.70 24.92 6.05
N THR A 456 -23.99 26.19 6.37
CA THR A 456 -25.11 26.89 5.82
C THR A 456 -24.77 27.49 4.46
N GLU A 457 -25.81 27.77 3.64
CA GLU A 457 -25.63 28.43 2.34
C GLU A 457 -25.00 29.82 2.51
N ASP A 458 -25.43 30.58 3.50
CA ASP A 458 -24.92 31.92 3.77
C ASP A 458 -23.44 31.89 4.16
N LYS A 459 -23.05 30.94 5.01
CA LYS A 459 -21.63 30.76 5.37
C LYS A 459 -20.76 30.35 4.19
N ALA A 460 -21.27 29.47 3.36
CA ALA A 460 -20.57 29.06 2.14
C ALA A 460 -20.40 30.25 1.17
N LYS A 461 -21.43 31.08 1.00
CA LYS A 461 -21.37 32.31 0.21
C LYS A 461 -20.36 33.32 0.76
N GLN A 462 -20.35 33.54 2.07
CA GLN A 462 -19.38 34.43 2.73
C GLN A 462 -17.93 34.02 2.47
N ARG A 463 -17.67 32.71 2.29
CA ARG A 463 -16.33 32.16 2.04
C ARG A 463 -16.04 31.86 0.57
N ASN A 464 -16.92 32.26 -0.34
CA ASN A 464 -16.82 32.02 -1.79
C ASN A 464 -16.64 30.55 -2.15
N VAL A 465 -17.27 29.64 -1.43
CA VAL A 465 -17.20 28.20 -1.65
C VAL A 465 -18.60 27.57 -1.75
N CYS A 466 -18.67 26.36 -2.28
CA CYS A 466 -19.88 25.55 -2.17
C CYS A 466 -19.96 24.88 -0.78
N ARG A 467 -21.15 24.44 -0.39
CA ARG A 467 -21.38 23.77 0.91
C ARG A 467 -20.63 22.46 1.00
N VAL A 468 -20.55 21.68 -0.08
CA VAL A 468 -19.79 20.41 -0.11
C VAL A 468 -18.33 20.63 0.28
N CYS A 469 -17.67 21.62 -0.29
CA CYS A 469 -16.28 21.92 0.05
C CYS A 469 -16.13 22.39 1.50
N LEU A 470 -17.08 23.18 1.99
CA LEU A 470 -17.05 23.64 3.37
C LEU A 470 -17.33 22.50 4.36
N ASP A 471 -18.27 21.61 4.05
CA ASP A 471 -18.54 20.41 4.86
C ASP A 471 -17.35 19.44 4.89
N ARG A 472 -16.62 19.29 3.79
CA ARG A 472 -15.37 18.51 3.75
C ARG A 472 -14.33 19.07 4.73
N ARG A 473 -14.17 20.40 4.79
CA ARG A 473 -13.28 21.04 5.78
C ARG A 473 -13.71 20.73 7.22
N SER A 474 -14.98 20.82 7.51
CA SER A 474 -15.53 20.58 8.85
C SER A 474 -15.44 19.11 9.25
N ARG A 475 -15.77 18.19 8.34
CA ARG A 475 -15.62 16.73 8.57
C ARG A 475 -14.18 16.35 8.91
N ARG A 476 -13.22 16.89 8.18
CA ARG A 476 -11.80 16.69 8.47
C ARG A 476 -11.46 17.11 9.91
N ALA A 477 -11.94 18.25 10.36
CA ALA A 477 -11.69 18.73 11.72
C ALA A 477 -12.42 17.88 12.77
N GLN A 478 -13.62 17.38 12.46
CA GLN A 478 -14.33 16.43 13.31
C GLN A 478 -13.55 15.12 13.48
N GLU A 479 -13.07 14.54 12.39
CA GLU A 479 -12.27 13.31 12.46
C GLU A 479 -10.97 13.51 13.25
N TRP A 480 -10.31 14.65 13.08
CA TRP A 480 -9.14 15.01 13.88
C TRP A 480 -9.46 15.03 15.39
N VAL A 481 -10.60 15.57 15.79
CA VAL A 481 -11.03 15.54 17.20
C VAL A 481 -11.32 14.12 17.67
N LYS A 482 -11.98 13.29 16.83
CA LYS A 482 -12.32 11.90 17.15
C LYS A 482 -11.08 11.00 17.28
N THR A 483 -10.04 11.22 16.49
CA THR A 483 -8.79 10.44 16.52
C THR A 483 -7.89 10.78 17.70
N GLY A 484 -8.35 11.58 18.64
CA GLY A 484 -7.68 11.82 19.93
C GLY A 484 -6.57 12.87 19.90
N LEU A 485 -6.46 13.67 18.83
CA LEU A 485 -5.56 14.83 18.76
C LEU A 485 -4.04 14.52 18.81
N GLY A 486 -3.62 13.27 18.59
CA GLY A 486 -2.21 12.88 18.62
C GLY A 486 -1.39 13.37 17.42
N GLY A 487 -2.05 13.70 16.31
CA GLY A 487 -1.48 14.35 15.12
C GLY A 487 -2.02 15.76 14.91
N THR A 488 -1.66 16.38 13.80
CA THR A 488 -2.21 17.67 13.38
C THR A 488 -2.71 17.68 11.94
N ILE A 489 -3.62 18.63 11.69
CA ILE A 489 -4.16 18.94 10.36
C ILE A 489 -3.96 20.44 10.03
N TRP A 490 -3.23 21.15 10.87
CA TRP A 490 -3.05 22.60 10.82
C TRP A 490 -1.60 22.95 10.49
N THR A 491 -1.38 23.70 9.40
CA THR A 491 -0.06 24.18 9.01
C THR A 491 0.58 25.05 10.08
N ASP A 492 -0.23 25.81 10.81
CA ASP A 492 0.24 26.66 11.90
C ASP A 492 0.81 25.85 13.09
N GLU A 493 0.31 24.62 13.33
CA GLU A 493 0.88 23.70 14.33
C GLU A 493 2.15 23.00 13.83
N VAL A 494 2.23 22.74 12.50
CA VAL A 494 3.44 22.14 11.89
C VAL A 494 4.61 23.11 11.89
N ALA A 495 4.35 24.39 11.62
CA ALA A 495 5.37 25.40 11.44
C ALA A 495 6.38 25.42 12.62
N ASP A 496 7.64 25.64 12.31
CA ASP A 496 8.67 25.89 13.30
C ASP A 496 8.40 27.21 14.03
N ASP A 497 9.25 27.51 14.96
CA ASP A 497 9.09 28.71 15.76
C ASP A 497 9.28 30.04 14.99
N ASN A 498 9.73 29.98 13.75
CA ASN A 498 9.83 31.13 12.85
C ASN A 498 8.66 31.18 11.85
N GLY A 499 7.64 30.34 12.04
CA GLY A 499 6.48 30.25 11.16
C GLY A 499 6.78 29.60 9.81
N ARG A 500 7.81 28.76 9.72
CA ARG A 500 8.23 28.08 8.49
C ARG A 500 7.94 26.60 8.58
N LEU A 501 7.59 26.02 7.45
CA LEU A 501 7.46 24.58 7.26
C LEU A 501 8.23 24.14 6.00
N ALA A 502 8.44 22.84 5.90
CA ALA A 502 8.97 22.25 4.70
C ALA A 502 8.02 21.14 4.20
N LEU A 503 7.81 21.05 2.89
CA LEU A 503 7.29 19.87 2.27
C LEU A 503 8.46 18.92 2.02
N PHE A 504 8.45 17.78 2.73
CA PHE A 504 9.30 16.65 2.40
C PHE A 504 8.66 15.86 1.26
N VAL A 505 9.43 15.60 0.20
CA VAL A 505 9.04 14.73 -0.89
C VAL A 505 10.08 13.63 -1.06
N GLY A 506 9.62 12.38 -1.22
CA GLY A 506 10.47 11.23 -1.44
C GLY A 506 9.91 10.34 -2.53
N LYS A 507 10.76 9.83 -3.43
CA LYS A 507 10.37 8.93 -4.50
C LYS A 507 11.38 7.81 -4.64
N LEU A 508 10.88 6.58 -4.77
CA LEU A 508 11.67 5.41 -5.14
C LEU A 508 11.54 5.12 -6.64
N GLY A 509 12.65 4.84 -7.31
CA GLY A 509 12.69 4.48 -8.72
C GLY A 509 12.26 3.04 -8.97
N LEU A 510 10.97 2.74 -8.75
CA LEU A 510 10.41 1.37 -8.76
C LEU A 510 10.02 0.84 -10.13
N GLU A 511 10.03 1.65 -11.19
CA GLU A 511 9.46 1.29 -12.49
C GLU A 511 10.02 -0.03 -13.05
N GLY A 512 11.35 -0.18 -13.04
CA GLY A 512 12.03 -1.39 -13.52
C GLY A 512 11.88 -2.59 -12.58
N TRP A 513 11.50 -2.38 -11.32
CA TRP A 513 11.19 -3.42 -10.36
C TRP A 513 9.75 -3.90 -10.50
N LEU A 514 8.81 -2.98 -10.66
CA LEU A 514 7.40 -3.29 -10.84
C LEU A 514 7.10 -3.96 -12.20
N ASP A 515 7.91 -3.74 -13.22
CA ASP A 515 7.77 -4.47 -14.50
C ASP A 515 8.57 -5.77 -14.55
N GLY A 516 9.30 -6.09 -13.48
CA GLY A 516 10.08 -7.30 -13.33
C GLY A 516 11.45 -7.29 -14.06
N ALA A 517 11.73 -6.24 -14.84
CA ALA A 517 12.96 -6.21 -15.62
C ALA A 517 14.24 -6.17 -14.76
N LEU A 518 14.18 -5.52 -13.60
CA LEU A 518 15.29 -5.46 -12.65
C LEU A 518 15.42 -6.72 -11.77
N LEU A 519 14.40 -7.54 -11.64
CA LEU A 519 14.53 -8.86 -11.02
C LEU A 519 15.50 -9.75 -11.81
N GLU A 520 15.49 -9.65 -13.13
CA GLU A 520 16.43 -10.36 -14.00
C GLU A 520 17.91 -9.92 -13.83
N THR A 521 18.17 -8.92 -13.01
CA THR A 521 19.53 -8.51 -12.63
C THR A 521 20.07 -9.27 -11.42
N ILE A 522 19.20 -9.96 -10.69
CA ILE A 522 19.56 -10.78 -9.54
C ILE A 522 19.84 -12.17 -10.06
N GLN A 523 21.12 -12.51 -10.14
CA GLN A 523 21.57 -13.78 -10.69
C GLN A 523 21.52 -14.85 -9.59
N VAL A 524 20.80 -15.93 -9.82
CA VAL A 524 20.65 -17.06 -8.90
C VAL A 524 21.75 -18.10 -9.12
N THR A 525 22.03 -18.42 -10.38
CA THR A 525 23.16 -19.26 -10.80
C THR A 525 23.94 -18.56 -11.91
N SER A 526 25.04 -19.17 -12.38
CA SER A 526 25.80 -18.59 -13.50
C SER A 526 24.94 -18.33 -14.75
N ASN A 527 23.85 -19.05 -14.92
CA ASN A 527 23.02 -19.02 -16.14
C ASN A 527 21.55 -18.62 -15.89
N THR A 528 21.13 -18.50 -14.64
CA THR A 528 19.72 -18.21 -14.30
C THR A 528 19.63 -16.96 -13.45
N THR A 529 18.60 -16.18 -13.72
CA THR A 529 18.25 -14.96 -12.98
C THR A 529 16.86 -15.10 -12.37
N LYS A 530 16.53 -14.28 -11.37
CA LYS A 530 15.18 -14.27 -10.80
C LYS A 530 14.14 -13.94 -11.85
N THR A 531 13.03 -14.65 -11.81
CA THR A 531 11.91 -14.48 -12.71
C THR A 531 10.83 -13.64 -12.03
N PRO A 532 10.22 -12.67 -12.71
CA PRO A 532 9.08 -11.97 -12.17
C PRO A 532 7.88 -12.91 -12.03
N SER A 533 7.32 -12.99 -10.83
CA SER A 533 6.05 -13.66 -10.54
C SER A 533 5.08 -12.68 -9.89
N PRO A 534 3.77 -12.94 -9.91
CA PRO A 534 2.79 -12.08 -9.25
C PRO A 534 3.12 -11.86 -7.77
N ALA A 535 3.50 -12.90 -7.04
CA ALA A 535 3.84 -12.80 -5.62
C ALA A 535 5.09 -11.95 -5.37
N ARG A 536 6.14 -12.06 -6.22
CA ARG A 536 7.34 -11.20 -6.12
C ARG A 536 7.01 -9.74 -6.37
N LEU A 537 6.17 -9.43 -7.35
CA LEU A 537 5.80 -8.04 -7.62
C LEU A 537 4.93 -7.45 -6.53
N TYR A 538 3.99 -8.23 -6.01
CA TYR A 538 3.22 -7.84 -4.84
C TYR A 538 4.15 -7.54 -3.66
N ARG A 539 5.14 -8.41 -3.39
CA ARG A 539 6.14 -8.20 -2.35
C ARG A 539 7.00 -6.95 -2.54
N ILE A 540 7.41 -6.63 -3.78
CA ILE A 540 8.15 -5.40 -4.10
C ILE A 540 7.32 -4.16 -3.74
N ALA A 541 6.07 -4.13 -4.18
CA ALA A 541 5.16 -3.02 -3.89
C ALA A 541 4.92 -2.86 -2.38
N GLU A 542 4.65 -3.95 -1.68
CA GLU A 542 4.42 -3.95 -0.24
C GLU A 542 5.68 -3.56 0.57
N THR A 543 6.85 -3.99 0.13
CA THR A 543 8.12 -3.58 0.78
C THR A 543 8.38 -2.09 0.63
N ALA A 544 8.14 -1.55 -0.57
CA ALA A 544 8.29 -0.11 -0.80
C ALA A 544 7.25 0.71 -0.04
N ARG A 545 6.00 0.22 0.07
CA ARG A 545 4.95 0.81 0.91
C ARG A 545 5.37 0.82 2.37
N SER A 546 5.78 -0.33 2.90
CA SER A 546 6.21 -0.47 4.29
C SER A 546 7.42 0.40 4.64
N PHE A 547 8.32 0.66 3.67
CA PHE A 547 9.40 1.63 3.85
C PHE A 547 8.86 3.04 4.13
N TRP A 548 7.92 3.54 3.31
CA TRP A 548 7.34 4.87 3.51
C TRP A 548 6.43 4.96 4.73
N GLU A 549 5.70 3.89 5.05
CA GLU A 549 4.93 3.78 6.30
C GLU A 549 5.88 3.84 7.50
N GLY A 550 6.98 3.09 7.48
CA GLY A 550 8.01 3.16 8.51
C GLY A 550 8.65 4.55 8.66
N VAL A 551 8.85 5.25 7.54
CA VAL A 551 9.29 6.66 7.55
C VAL A 551 8.25 7.55 8.22
N SER A 552 6.97 7.43 7.87
CA SER A 552 5.88 8.25 8.44
C SER A 552 5.61 7.95 9.91
N ASP A 553 5.53 6.67 10.27
CA ASP A 553 4.97 6.24 11.55
C ASP A 553 6.01 6.06 12.65
N SER A 554 7.28 5.87 12.27
CA SER A 554 8.36 5.62 13.22
C SER A 554 9.49 6.64 13.11
N LEU A 555 10.04 6.84 11.90
CA LEU A 555 11.22 7.66 11.71
C LEU A 555 10.93 9.15 11.90
N MET A 556 9.86 9.66 11.30
CA MET A 556 9.45 11.05 11.45
C MET A 556 9.13 11.41 12.89
N PRO A 557 8.32 10.66 13.64
CA PRO A 557 8.09 10.94 15.05
C PRO A 557 9.39 10.96 15.88
N ALA A 558 10.32 10.05 15.60
CA ALA A 558 11.60 10.00 16.32
C ALA A 558 12.50 11.22 16.05
N VAL A 559 12.55 11.69 14.79
CA VAL A 559 13.41 12.82 14.39
C VAL A 559 12.78 14.16 14.72
N ILE A 560 11.49 14.31 14.48
CA ILE A 560 10.78 15.58 14.63
C ILE A 560 10.42 15.82 16.10
N GLY A 561 10.07 14.76 16.83
CA GLY A 561 9.59 14.81 18.19
C GLY A 561 8.13 15.28 18.29
N GLN A 562 7.72 15.65 19.48
CA GLN A 562 6.36 16.10 19.78
C GLN A 562 6.35 17.58 20.21
N ARG A 563 5.26 18.28 19.89
CA ARG A 563 4.91 19.53 20.56
C ARG A 563 4.30 19.21 21.92
N PRO A 564 4.64 19.98 22.97
CA PRO A 564 4.32 19.57 24.33
C PRO A 564 2.82 19.56 24.64
N PHE A 565 2.02 20.48 24.08
CA PHE A 565 0.60 20.57 24.41
C PHE A 565 -0.20 21.41 23.42
N ARG A 566 -1.52 21.21 23.44
CA ARG A 566 -2.57 22.12 22.95
C ARG A 566 -3.37 22.61 24.13
N LEU A 567 -4.17 23.65 23.93
CA LEU A 567 -5.12 24.13 24.91
C LEU A 567 -6.56 23.91 24.43
N ALA A 568 -7.40 23.47 25.36
CA ALA A 568 -8.84 23.55 25.24
C ALA A 568 -9.33 24.75 26.07
N LEU A 569 -10.04 25.65 25.40
CA LEU A 569 -10.54 26.89 25.99
C LEU A 569 -12.07 26.78 26.11
N TYR A 570 -12.58 26.87 27.33
CA TYR A 570 -14.00 26.72 27.60
C TYR A 570 -14.63 28.09 27.82
N PRO A 571 -15.58 28.52 26.97
CA PRO A 571 -16.28 29.78 27.15
C PRO A 571 -17.27 29.70 28.31
N ALA A 572 -17.57 30.84 28.94
CA ALA A 572 -18.59 30.94 29.99
C ALA A 572 -19.98 30.55 29.49
N ASN A 573 -20.72 29.82 30.31
CA ASN A 573 -22.02 29.22 29.95
C ASN A 573 -23.10 30.21 29.43
N ASN A 574 -22.94 31.51 29.68
CA ASN A 574 -23.90 32.56 29.24
C ASN A 574 -23.59 33.10 27.84
N THR A 575 -22.52 32.72 27.21
CA THR A 575 -22.20 33.07 25.84
C THR A 575 -22.36 31.83 24.96
N SER A 576 -23.59 31.41 24.67
CA SER A 576 -23.85 30.41 23.64
C SER A 576 -23.33 30.97 22.33
N PRO A 577 -22.28 30.35 21.72
CA PRO A 577 -21.72 30.87 20.48
C PRO A 577 -22.61 30.47 19.29
N ASN A 578 -23.82 31.02 19.26
CA ASN A 578 -24.85 30.68 18.28
C ASN A 578 -24.50 31.00 16.80
N PRO A 579 -23.57 31.93 16.47
CA PRO A 579 -23.16 32.12 15.08
C PRO A 579 -22.02 31.25 14.63
N LEU A 580 -21.44 30.44 15.52
CA LEU A 580 -20.25 29.61 15.18
C LEU A 580 -20.66 28.27 14.61
N GLY A 581 -20.06 27.92 13.46
CA GLY A 581 -20.21 26.61 12.85
C GLY A 581 -19.34 25.55 13.56
N ASP A 582 -19.87 24.31 13.66
CA ASP A 582 -19.15 23.19 14.23
C ASP A 582 -17.90 22.89 13.44
N PHE A 583 -16.80 22.63 14.16
CA PHE A 583 -15.50 22.28 13.60
C PHE A 583 -14.96 23.28 12.57
N HIS A 584 -15.41 24.54 12.63
CA HIS A 584 -14.83 25.63 11.85
C HIS A 584 -13.67 26.29 12.61
N ALA A 585 -12.68 26.74 11.82
CA ALA A 585 -11.56 27.52 12.34
C ALA A 585 -11.98 28.98 12.55
N TYR A 586 -11.48 29.57 13.62
CA TYR A 586 -11.64 30.96 14.02
C TYR A 586 -10.32 31.50 14.58
N GLU A 587 -10.26 32.78 14.89
CA GLU A 587 -9.18 33.37 15.63
C GLU A 587 -9.72 34.06 16.90
N LEU A 588 -9.02 33.93 18.02
CA LEU A 588 -9.20 34.78 19.20
C LEU A 588 -8.28 35.96 19.07
N ASP A 589 -8.81 37.19 19.21
CA ASP A 589 -7.99 38.39 19.29
C ASP A 589 -7.39 38.51 20.71
N VAL A 590 -6.10 38.19 20.82
CA VAL A 590 -5.34 38.28 22.06
C VAL A 590 -4.43 39.50 21.96
N ASP A 591 -4.90 40.64 22.45
CA ASP A 591 -4.17 41.93 22.46
C ASP A 591 -3.66 42.32 21.04
N GLY A 592 -4.47 42.12 20.00
CA GLY A 592 -4.12 42.44 18.60
C GLY A 592 -3.39 41.30 17.88
N ILE A 593 -3.18 40.17 18.52
CA ILE A 593 -2.56 38.96 17.94
C ILE A 593 -3.61 37.87 17.84
N GLY A 594 -3.88 37.38 16.63
CA GLY A 594 -4.80 36.26 16.41
C GLY A 594 -4.21 34.94 16.91
N LEU A 595 -4.94 34.26 17.81
CA LEU A 595 -4.70 32.87 18.19
C LEU A 595 -5.66 31.97 17.41
N SER A 596 -5.13 31.13 16.55
CA SER A 596 -5.91 30.18 15.75
C SER A 596 -6.58 29.13 16.63
N VAL A 597 -7.90 28.96 16.47
CA VAL A 597 -8.71 28.01 17.25
C VAL A 597 -9.75 27.33 16.37
N VAL A 598 -10.22 26.16 16.81
CA VAL A 598 -11.34 25.40 16.20
C VAL A 598 -12.47 25.29 17.21
N TRP A 599 -13.69 25.58 16.80
CA TRP A 599 -14.87 25.41 17.63
C TRP A 599 -15.36 23.95 17.65
N ASP A 600 -15.11 23.24 18.74
CA ASP A 600 -15.61 21.90 19.04
C ASP A 600 -16.95 22.02 19.80
N LYS A 601 -18.03 22.24 19.06
CA LYS A 601 -19.37 22.48 19.62
C LYS A 601 -19.90 21.30 20.45
N PRO A 602 -19.75 20.03 20.04
CA PRO A 602 -20.20 18.90 20.85
C PRO A 602 -19.62 18.91 22.28
N ASN A 603 -18.37 19.37 22.43
CA ASN A 603 -17.68 19.47 23.70
C ASN A 603 -17.69 20.88 24.30
N GLY A 604 -18.32 21.84 23.65
CA GLY A 604 -18.46 23.22 24.13
C GLY A 604 -17.15 23.95 24.36
N ARG A 605 -16.14 23.76 23.51
CA ARG A 605 -14.80 24.28 23.71
C ARG A 605 -14.14 24.74 22.40
N PHE A 606 -13.18 25.64 22.52
CA PHE A 606 -12.24 25.93 21.46
C PHE A 606 -10.97 25.11 21.65
N LEU A 607 -10.44 24.54 20.58
CA LEU A 607 -9.16 23.86 20.54
C LEU A 607 -8.14 24.75 19.84
N THR A 608 -6.99 24.99 20.44
CA THR A 608 -5.92 25.72 19.75
C THR A 608 -5.41 24.93 18.56
N ALA A 609 -5.12 25.61 17.46
CA ALA A 609 -4.71 25.05 16.18
C ALA A 609 -3.44 25.73 15.65
N GLU A 610 -2.52 26.05 16.56
CA GLU A 610 -1.31 26.81 16.29
C GLU A 610 -0.14 26.33 17.16
N ASN A 611 1.09 26.52 16.67
CA ASN A 611 2.30 26.34 17.47
C ASN A 611 2.34 27.36 18.63
N LEU A 612 1.97 26.92 19.81
CA LEU A 612 1.89 27.79 21.00
C LEU A 612 3.25 28.34 21.39
N GLY A 613 4.35 27.67 21.08
CA GLY A 613 5.70 28.22 21.29
C GLY A 613 5.96 29.45 20.43
N SER A 614 5.50 29.46 19.19
CA SER A 614 5.53 30.64 18.31
C SER A 614 4.58 31.73 18.80
N PHE A 615 3.37 31.35 19.22
CA PHE A 615 2.36 32.30 19.70
C PHE A 615 2.84 33.07 20.94
N VAL A 616 3.37 32.39 21.96
CA VAL A 616 3.86 33.06 23.20
C VAL A 616 5.02 33.99 22.93
N ARG A 617 5.89 33.71 21.97
CA ARG A 617 6.96 34.63 21.54
C ARG A 617 6.39 35.88 20.87
N ARG A 618 5.40 35.76 20.02
CA ARG A 618 4.73 36.92 19.41
C ARG A 618 3.99 37.73 20.44
N TRP A 619 3.42 37.10 21.45
CA TRP A 619 2.73 37.76 22.57
C TRP A 619 3.71 38.24 23.67
N GLN A 620 4.99 37.90 23.59
CA GLN A 620 6.03 38.30 24.54
C GLN A 620 5.72 37.89 25.98
N ILE A 621 5.19 36.69 26.17
CA ILE A 621 4.92 36.08 27.49
C ILE A 621 5.74 34.84 27.70
N ASN A 622 5.87 34.42 28.98
CA ASN A 622 6.45 33.12 29.29
C ASN A 622 5.45 31.98 28.93
N PRO A 623 5.90 30.88 28.30
CA PRO A 623 5.05 29.74 27.99
C PRO A 623 4.23 29.24 29.19
N ASP A 624 4.81 29.19 30.38
CA ASP A 624 4.14 28.71 31.60
C ASP A 624 3.00 29.64 32.08
N GLU A 625 2.97 30.86 31.61
CA GLU A 625 1.93 31.85 31.97
C GLU A 625 0.73 31.82 31.03
N LEU A 626 0.83 31.12 29.85
CA LEU A 626 -0.15 31.18 28.78
C LEU A 626 -1.56 30.87 29.27
N SER A 627 -1.75 29.72 29.92
CA SER A 627 -3.09 29.31 30.42
C SER A 627 -3.67 30.33 31.40
N ASN A 628 -2.84 30.83 32.34
CA ASN A 628 -3.29 31.83 33.34
C ASN A 628 -3.63 33.17 32.72
N LYS A 629 -2.94 33.58 31.66
CA LYS A 629 -3.19 34.79 30.91
C LYS A 629 -4.50 34.75 30.09
N LEU A 630 -4.97 33.57 29.70
CA LEU A 630 -6.21 33.38 28.92
C LEU A 630 -7.44 33.24 29.81
N VAL A 631 -7.34 32.67 31.00
CA VAL A 631 -8.46 32.46 31.93
C VAL A 631 -8.99 33.79 32.44
N GLY A 632 -10.33 33.92 32.53
CA GLY A 632 -11.05 35.08 33.09
C GLY A 632 -11.14 36.29 32.16
N ARG A 633 -10.44 36.29 31.02
CA ARG A 633 -10.46 37.36 30.02
C ARG A 633 -11.56 37.17 28.97
N THR A 634 -12.00 38.28 28.39
CA THR A 634 -12.94 38.31 27.27
C THR A 634 -12.18 38.62 26.01
N PHE A 635 -12.41 37.80 24.97
CA PHE A 635 -11.80 37.91 23.66
C PHE A 635 -12.84 38.12 22.57
N ASP A 636 -12.49 38.83 21.53
CA ASP A 636 -13.21 38.83 20.28
C ASP A 636 -12.94 37.52 19.51
N ILE A 637 -13.99 36.86 19.06
CA ILE A 637 -13.91 35.73 18.13
C ILE A 637 -14.04 36.28 16.71
N LEU A 638 -13.00 36.05 15.91
CA LEU A 638 -12.89 36.61 14.56
C LEU A 638 -13.01 35.52 13.50
N GLU A 639 -13.45 35.88 12.31
CA GLU A 639 -13.19 35.05 11.11
C GLU A 639 -11.66 34.94 10.92
N PRO A 640 -11.16 33.83 10.35
CA PRO A 640 -9.75 33.68 10.11
C PRO A 640 -9.18 34.84 9.29
N SER A 641 -8.01 35.33 9.70
CA SER A 641 -7.36 36.46 9.05
C SER A 641 -6.98 36.13 7.61
N GLU A 642 -7.15 37.11 6.74
CA GLU A 642 -6.63 37.07 5.38
C GLU A 642 -5.54 38.14 5.21
N TYR A 643 -4.44 37.79 4.55
CA TYR A 643 -3.32 38.70 4.27
C TYR A 643 -2.74 39.45 5.50
N GLY A 644 -2.75 38.80 6.67
CA GLY A 644 -2.15 39.35 7.89
C GLY A 644 -2.98 40.44 8.57
N ARG A 645 -4.25 40.63 8.16
CA ARG A 645 -5.21 41.49 8.86
C ARG A 645 -6.14 40.63 9.68
N LEU A 646 -6.43 41.04 10.92
CA LEU A 646 -7.45 40.42 11.75
C LEU A 646 -8.80 40.40 11.01
N GLY A 647 -9.51 39.30 11.11
CA GLY A 647 -10.80 39.12 10.47
C GLY A 647 -11.91 39.90 11.14
N GLN A 648 -13.14 39.82 10.62
CA GLN A 648 -14.30 40.46 11.19
C GLN A 648 -14.66 39.81 12.54
N SER A 649 -14.95 40.66 13.58
CA SER A 649 -15.47 40.17 14.85
C SER A 649 -16.86 39.61 14.69
N LEU A 650 -17.09 38.39 15.18
CA LEU A 650 -18.37 37.69 15.16
C LEU A 650 -19.10 37.83 16.50
N LEU A 651 -18.39 37.68 17.59
CA LEU A 651 -18.90 37.77 18.94
C LEU A 651 -17.77 37.95 19.94
N LYS A 652 -18.13 38.35 21.18
CA LYS A 652 -17.20 38.37 22.33
C LYS A 652 -17.51 37.20 23.25
N THR A 653 -16.49 36.53 23.74
CA THR A 653 -16.64 35.46 24.72
C THR A 653 -15.60 35.57 25.84
N LYS A 654 -16.04 35.23 27.05
CA LYS A 654 -15.14 35.14 28.23
C LYS A 654 -14.67 33.69 28.34
N ILE A 655 -13.37 33.46 28.42
CA ILE A 655 -12.82 32.13 28.70
C ILE A 655 -12.86 31.85 30.18
N GLU A 656 -13.60 30.86 30.61
CA GLU A 656 -13.83 30.53 32.01
C GLU A 656 -12.82 29.48 32.50
N ARG A 657 -12.44 28.55 31.65
CA ARG A 657 -11.48 27.49 31.99
C ARG A 657 -10.56 27.19 30.80
N VAL A 658 -9.32 26.90 31.10
CA VAL A 658 -8.32 26.42 30.14
C VAL A 658 -7.82 25.06 30.60
N GLU A 659 -7.72 24.12 29.69
CA GLU A 659 -7.21 22.77 29.93
C GLU A 659 -6.07 22.50 28.99
N THR A 660 -4.97 21.96 29.52
CA THR A 660 -3.84 21.49 28.73
C THR A 660 -4.13 20.08 28.21
N LEU A 661 -4.09 19.91 26.90
CA LEU A 661 -4.26 18.61 26.23
C LEU A 661 -2.91 17.93 26.00
N GLN A 662 -2.97 16.69 25.54
CA GLN A 662 -1.79 15.86 25.27
C GLN A 662 -0.86 16.46 24.22
N ALA A 663 0.39 16.00 24.26
CA ALA A 663 1.40 16.27 23.23
C ALA A 663 0.98 15.69 21.87
N TYR A 664 1.47 16.28 20.79
CA TYR A 664 1.14 15.87 19.43
C TYR A 664 2.34 15.93 18.49
N HIS A 665 2.29 15.15 17.41
CA HIS A 665 3.31 15.18 16.37
C HIS A 665 2.98 16.28 15.34
N PRO A 666 3.89 17.25 15.12
CA PRO A 666 3.66 18.38 14.21
C PRO A 666 3.99 17.99 12.75
N THR A 667 3.30 16.98 12.22
CA THR A 667 3.45 16.50 10.83
C THR A 667 2.09 16.33 10.19
N ILE A 668 1.99 16.62 8.89
CA ILE A 668 0.79 16.35 8.09
C ILE A 668 1.19 15.44 6.93
N PRO A 669 0.95 14.13 7.03
CA PRO A 669 1.13 13.22 5.90
C PRO A 669 0.14 13.58 4.79
N LEU A 670 0.62 13.67 3.55
CA LEU A 670 -0.21 13.93 2.36
C LEU A 670 -0.36 12.68 1.50
N LEU A 671 0.75 11.98 1.25
CA LEU A 671 0.83 10.72 0.51
C LEU A 671 1.88 9.81 1.13
N ALA A 672 1.60 8.52 1.18
CA ALA A 672 2.53 7.44 1.52
C ALA A 672 2.23 6.24 0.63
N GLU A 673 2.62 6.32 -0.65
CA GLU A 673 2.40 5.29 -1.65
C GLU A 673 3.72 4.57 -1.97
N PRO A 674 3.74 3.38 -2.56
CA PRO A 674 4.99 2.64 -2.81
C PRO A 674 6.06 3.45 -3.53
N THR A 675 5.65 4.29 -4.48
CA THR A 675 6.55 5.10 -5.31
C THR A 675 6.84 6.47 -4.73
N LEU A 676 5.94 7.01 -3.89
CA LEU A 676 5.92 8.44 -3.54
C LEU A 676 5.48 8.67 -2.10
N CYS A 677 6.26 9.47 -1.37
CA CYS A 677 5.90 9.98 -0.06
C CYS A 677 5.94 11.51 -0.05
N MET A 678 4.93 12.14 0.54
CA MET A 678 4.86 13.59 0.74
C MET A 678 4.32 13.91 2.13
N VAL A 679 5.04 14.74 2.88
CA VAL A 679 4.67 15.12 4.26
C VAL A 679 5.07 16.57 4.53
N LEU A 680 4.18 17.34 5.16
CA LEU A 680 4.53 18.64 5.73
C LEU A 680 5.15 18.46 7.11
N ILE A 681 6.28 19.11 7.33
CA ILE A 681 7.10 19.00 8.55
C ILE A 681 7.62 20.37 8.99
N PRO A 682 8.04 20.52 10.26
CA PRO A 682 8.73 21.73 10.70
C PRO A 682 10.02 21.95 9.91
N ALA A 683 10.27 23.19 9.46
CA ALA A 683 11.41 23.50 8.62
C ALA A 683 12.77 23.26 9.31
N ASP A 684 12.85 23.49 10.62
CA ASP A 684 14.04 23.27 11.41
C ASP A 684 14.46 21.80 11.55
N LYS A 685 13.54 20.85 11.27
CA LYS A 685 13.78 19.41 11.33
C LYS A 685 14.03 18.76 9.96
N ALA A 686 13.85 19.51 8.90
CA ALA A 686 13.77 18.95 7.54
C ALA A 686 15.05 18.24 7.09
N LEU A 687 16.22 18.86 7.30
CA LEU A 687 17.51 18.25 6.92
C LEU A 687 17.85 17.02 7.77
N ALA A 688 17.53 17.04 9.07
CA ALA A 688 17.71 15.88 9.92
C ALA A 688 16.87 14.69 9.47
N LEU A 689 15.63 14.95 9.03
CA LEU A 689 14.76 13.90 8.47
C LEU A 689 15.33 13.36 7.16
N VAL A 690 15.77 14.20 6.22
CA VAL A 690 16.40 13.74 4.97
C VAL A 690 17.57 12.79 5.26
N HIS A 691 18.42 13.15 6.20
CA HIS A 691 19.56 12.31 6.58
C HIS A 691 19.11 10.97 7.18
N ALA A 692 18.12 10.99 8.06
CA ALA A 692 17.59 9.76 8.66
C ALA A 692 16.93 8.85 7.62
N VAL A 693 16.16 9.41 6.68
CA VAL A 693 15.54 8.65 5.57
C VAL A 693 16.62 8.07 4.66
N GLN A 694 17.67 8.80 4.36
CA GLN A 694 18.79 8.29 3.58
C GLN A 694 19.47 7.11 4.29
N GLN A 695 19.71 7.20 5.58
CA GLN A 695 20.33 6.11 6.36
C GLN A 695 19.42 4.87 6.36
N GLU A 696 18.12 5.03 6.56
CA GLU A 696 17.19 3.91 6.53
C GLU A 696 17.09 3.28 5.13
N TYR A 697 17.11 4.09 4.06
CA TYR A 697 17.18 3.61 2.69
C TYR A 697 18.49 2.82 2.43
N GLU A 698 19.63 3.32 2.86
CA GLU A 698 20.92 2.62 2.70
C GLU A 698 20.91 1.28 3.44
N LYS A 699 20.32 1.23 4.61
CA LYS A 699 20.16 -0.01 5.37
C LYS A 699 19.27 -1.03 4.64
N GLN A 700 18.09 -0.61 4.17
CA GLN A 700 17.10 -1.51 3.59
C GLN A 700 17.38 -1.85 2.12
N MET A 701 17.92 -0.92 1.33
CA MET A 701 17.99 -0.96 -0.12
C MET A 701 19.41 -0.71 -0.67
N GLY A 702 20.39 -0.54 0.19
CA GLY A 702 21.75 -0.16 -0.19
C GLY A 702 22.44 -1.14 -1.16
N ARG A 703 22.07 -2.43 -1.13
CA ARG A 703 22.60 -3.46 -2.03
C ARG A 703 22.17 -3.30 -3.48
N VAL A 704 21.08 -2.59 -3.73
CA VAL A 704 20.50 -2.37 -5.07
C VAL A 704 20.37 -0.89 -5.41
N ARG A 705 21.04 -0.02 -4.66
CA ARG A 705 20.90 1.44 -4.82
C ARG A 705 21.34 1.97 -6.19
N ASP A 706 22.16 1.24 -6.91
CA ASP A 706 22.54 1.54 -8.29
C ASP A 706 21.38 1.48 -9.27
N ARG A 707 20.33 0.74 -8.95
CA ARG A 707 19.17 0.48 -9.80
C ARG A 707 17.81 0.67 -9.09
N LEU A 708 17.84 1.08 -7.82
CA LEU A 708 16.67 1.56 -7.07
C LEU A 708 16.99 2.93 -6.46
N PRO A 709 17.09 3.99 -7.25
CA PRO A 709 17.47 5.29 -6.74
C PRO A 709 16.40 5.88 -5.82
N LEU A 710 16.86 6.60 -4.79
CA LEU A 710 16.05 7.41 -3.92
C LEU A 710 16.16 8.89 -4.34
N TYR A 711 15.03 9.53 -4.58
CA TYR A 711 14.95 10.97 -4.84
C TYR A 711 14.30 11.64 -3.65
N LEU A 712 14.98 12.61 -3.06
CA LEU A 712 14.49 13.38 -1.92
C LEU A 712 14.46 14.85 -2.28
N GLY A 713 13.46 15.55 -1.79
CA GLY A 713 13.32 16.99 -1.97
C GLY A 713 12.75 17.67 -0.74
N LEU A 714 13.13 18.92 -0.56
CA LEU A 714 12.60 19.81 0.47
C LEU A 714 12.15 21.13 -0.15
N ILE A 715 10.90 21.50 0.06
CA ILE A 715 10.36 22.79 -0.31
C ILE A 715 10.09 23.57 0.95
N PHE A 716 10.93 24.58 1.22
CA PHE A 716 10.77 25.45 2.37
C PHE A 716 9.81 26.61 2.04
N CYS A 717 8.87 26.87 2.94
CA CYS A 717 7.91 27.97 2.75
C CYS A 717 7.38 28.50 4.11
N GLN A 718 6.71 29.64 4.05
CA GLN A 718 5.94 30.15 5.17
C GLN A 718 4.65 29.34 5.32
N HIS A 719 4.14 29.17 6.57
CA HIS A 719 2.93 28.39 6.85
C HIS A 719 1.66 28.91 6.13
N LYS A 720 1.63 30.15 5.69
CA LYS A 720 0.54 30.76 4.92
C LYS A 720 0.74 30.73 3.39
N THR A 721 1.83 30.16 2.91
CA THR A 721 2.04 29.97 1.47
C THR A 721 0.96 29.07 0.90
N PRO A 722 0.35 29.41 -0.26
CA PRO A 722 -0.65 28.55 -0.90
C PRO A 722 -0.08 27.14 -1.13
N ILE A 723 -0.76 26.13 -0.61
CA ILE A 723 -0.27 24.74 -0.65
C ILE A 723 -0.07 24.23 -2.08
N ARG A 724 -0.83 24.76 -3.03
CA ARG A 724 -0.68 24.49 -4.46
C ARG A 724 0.74 24.78 -4.94
N ALA A 725 1.27 25.96 -4.62
CA ALA A 725 2.63 26.34 -5.05
C ALA A 725 3.68 25.39 -4.45
N VAL A 726 3.49 25.00 -3.18
CA VAL A 726 4.39 24.08 -2.48
C VAL A 726 4.37 22.70 -3.13
N LEU A 727 3.17 22.18 -3.47
CA LEU A 727 3.02 20.87 -4.12
C LEU A 727 3.53 20.88 -5.56
N GLU A 728 3.30 21.95 -6.33
CA GLU A 728 3.80 22.07 -7.69
C GLU A 728 5.33 22.11 -7.72
N ALA A 729 5.97 22.84 -6.80
CA ALA A 729 7.43 22.83 -6.65
C ALA A 729 7.94 21.44 -6.28
N GLY A 730 7.32 20.75 -5.31
CA GLY A 730 7.69 19.40 -4.94
C GLY A 730 7.54 18.39 -6.07
N ARG A 731 6.46 18.46 -6.83
CA ARG A 731 6.26 17.64 -8.01
C ARG A 731 7.31 17.91 -9.09
N SER A 732 7.57 19.16 -9.40
CA SER A 732 8.57 19.55 -10.41
C SER A 732 9.96 19.03 -10.03
N MET A 733 10.30 19.07 -8.74
CA MET A 733 11.56 18.54 -8.24
C MET A 733 11.68 17.03 -8.45
N LEU A 734 10.60 16.28 -8.24
CA LEU A 734 10.56 14.84 -8.48
C LEU A 734 10.57 14.48 -9.99
N ASP A 735 9.96 15.31 -10.82
CA ASP A 735 9.92 15.11 -12.29
C ASP A 735 11.31 15.28 -12.93
N MET A 736 12.20 16.07 -12.35
CA MET A 736 13.60 16.20 -12.80
C MET A 736 14.41 14.92 -12.71
N ALA A 737 13.92 13.90 -11.97
CA ALA A 737 14.51 12.58 -11.95
C ALA A 737 14.48 11.86 -13.31
N GLY A 738 13.62 12.29 -14.24
CA GLY A 738 13.44 11.70 -15.57
C GLY A 738 12.79 10.31 -15.55
N PRO A 739 12.27 9.87 -16.68
CA PRO A 739 11.76 8.51 -16.81
C PRO A 739 12.91 7.51 -16.83
N PHE A 740 12.68 6.34 -16.23
CA PHE A 740 13.59 5.21 -16.35
C PHE A 740 13.31 4.47 -17.65
N ASP A 741 14.28 4.46 -18.57
CA ASP A 741 14.21 3.68 -19.80
C ASP A 741 15.30 2.58 -19.79
N MET A 742 14.87 1.36 -19.61
CA MET A 742 15.72 0.17 -19.60
C MET A 742 16.32 -0.14 -20.98
N ASN A 743 15.66 0.24 -22.07
CA ASN A 743 16.06 -0.15 -23.42
C ASN A 743 17.11 0.79 -24.01
N THR A 744 17.02 2.07 -23.67
CA THR A 744 17.92 3.11 -24.18
C THR A 744 19.08 3.42 -23.24
N GLY A 745 19.06 2.89 -22.01
CA GLY A 745 20.00 3.29 -20.96
C GLY A 745 19.78 4.76 -20.51
N ALA A 746 18.76 5.43 -21.04
CA ALA A 746 18.43 6.79 -20.63
C ALA A 746 17.97 6.78 -19.15
N GLY A 747 18.67 7.50 -18.33
CA GLY A 747 18.42 7.53 -16.89
C GLY A 747 19.49 6.79 -16.08
N TRP A 748 20.43 6.14 -16.73
CA TRP A 748 21.65 5.66 -16.11
C TRP A 748 22.75 6.71 -16.33
N GLU A 749 23.46 7.02 -15.25
CA GLU A 749 24.66 7.87 -15.36
C GLU A 749 25.90 6.99 -15.42
N ASP A 750 26.86 7.46 -16.19
CA ASP A 750 28.10 6.80 -16.46
C ASP A 750 29.18 7.31 -15.50
N TRP A 751 29.75 6.40 -14.71
CA TRP A 751 30.71 6.72 -13.68
C TRP A 751 31.98 5.88 -13.90
N ARG A 752 33.13 6.49 -13.66
CA ARG A 752 34.39 5.77 -13.67
C ARG A 752 34.71 5.25 -12.29
N LEU A 753 34.92 3.95 -12.20
CA LEU A 753 35.37 3.29 -10.98
C LEU A 753 36.86 3.58 -10.73
N ILE A 754 37.20 4.10 -9.55
CA ILE A 754 38.60 4.33 -9.13
C ILE A 754 38.91 3.52 -7.88
N GLY A 755 37.96 2.80 -7.33
CA GLY A 755 38.07 2.15 -6.04
C GLY A 755 38.86 0.86 -6.02
N LYS A 756 39.26 0.45 -4.83
CA LYS A 756 39.99 -0.79 -4.57
C LYS A 756 39.17 -1.68 -3.67
N ASN A 757 38.95 -2.91 -4.09
CA ASN A 757 38.27 -3.92 -3.29
C ASN A 757 39.26 -4.53 -2.30
N SER A 758 38.89 -4.64 -1.03
CA SER A 758 39.66 -5.38 -0.03
C SER A 758 39.11 -6.82 0.05
N PRO A 759 39.95 -7.86 -0.19
CA PRO A 759 39.45 -9.24 -0.22
C PRO A 759 38.85 -9.77 1.07
N ASN A 760 39.11 -9.11 2.19
CA ASN A 760 38.65 -9.52 3.53
C ASN A 760 37.69 -8.48 4.18
N SER A 761 37.15 -7.56 3.40
CA SER A 761 36.23 -6.54 3.93
C SER A 761 34.78 -7.04 3.91
N SER A 762 34.01 -6.66 4.91
CA SER A 762 32.56 -6.85 4.90
C SER A 762 31.84 -5.92 3.91
N GLU A 763 32.56 -4.92 3.40
CA GLU A 763 32.07 -3.92 2.45
C GLU A 763 33.08 -3.73 1.32
N CYS A 764 32.58 -3.52 0.12
CA CYS A 764 33.35 -3.06 -1.02
C CYS A 764 33.23 -1.53 -1.12
N GLU A 765 34.37 -0.83 -1.16
CA GLU A 765 34.39 0.61 -1.33
C GLU A 765 34.62 0.97 -2.80
N LEU A 766 33.71 1.71 -3.39
CA LEU A 766 33.73 2.19 -4.75
C LEU A 766 33.89 3.70 -4.75
N SER A 767 34.99 4.20 -5.29
CA SER A 767 35.22 5.63 -5.47
C SER A 767 35.07 6.00 -6.93
N PHE A 768 34.34 7.06 -7.20
CA PHE A 768 34.00 7.53 -8.54
C PHE A 768 34.79 8.82 -8.90
N ASP A 769 34.94 9.11 -10.17
CA ASP A 769 35.70 10.27 -10.67
C ASP A 769 35.18 11.61 -10.16
N ASN A 770 33.93 11.69 -9.77
CA ASN A 770 33.31 12.87 -9.20
C ASN A 770 33.56 13.05 -7.69
N GLY A 771 34.40 12.19 -7.08
CA GLY A 771 34.72 12.21 -5.66
C GLY A 771 33.71 11.54 -4.74
N ILE A 772 32.61 10.99 -5.28
CA ILE A 772 31.67 10.19 -4.50
C ILE A 772 32.26 8.83 -4.18
N THR A 773 32.08 8.37 -2.97
CA THR A 773 32.48 7.03 -2.53
C THR A 773 31.25 6.27 -2.04
N TRP A 774 31.09 5.05 -2.54
CA TRP A 774 30.06 4.13 -2.06
C TRP A 774 30.67 2.99 -1.28
N ARG A 775 30.01 2.64 -0.18
CA ARG A 775 30.25 1.40 0.55
C ARG A 775 29.10 0.45 0.25
N VAL A 776 29.40 -0.66 -0.38
CA VAL A 776 28.44 -1.68 -0.75
C VAL A 776 28.66 -2.88 0.16
N PRO A 777 27.68 -3.27 0.99
CA PRO A 777 27.80 -4.48 1.79
C PRO A 777 27.95 -5.71 0.90
N VAL A 778 28.95 -6.55 1.15
CA VAL A 778 29.20 -7.78 0.40
C VAL A 778 28.94 -9.03 1.22
N LEU A 779 28.62 -8.88 2.49
CA LEU A 779 28.17 -9.96 3.35
C LEU A 779 26.65 -9.91 3.52
N ALA A 780 26.06 -11.06 3.65
CA ALA A 780 24.69 -11.23 4.07
C ALA A 780 24.49 -10.72 5.52
N SER A 781 23.27 -10.69 6.01
CA SER A 781 22.97 -10.13 7.34
C SER A 781 23.54 -10.96 8.50
N ASP A 782 23.98 -12.19 8.25
CA ASP A 782 24.73 -13.00 9.21
C ASP A 782 26.18 -12.50 9.44
N CYS A 783 26.62 -11.50 8.68
CA CYS A 783 27.98 -10.93 8.70
C CYS A 783 29.10 -11.97 8.47
N LYS A 784 28.79 -13.10 7.88
CA LYS A 784 29.72 -14.21 7.62
C LYS A 784 29.65 -14.70 6.18
N THR A 785 28.46 -14.91 5.65
CA THR A 785 28.23 -15.46 4.33
C THR A 785 28.32 -14.35 3.29
N LYS A 786 29.00 -14.59 2.19
CA LYS A 786 29.03 -13.64 1.09
C LYS A 786 27.68 -13.55 0.41
N ASP A 787 27.22 -12.34 0.19
CA ASP A 787 25.99 -12.08 -0.58
C ASP A 787 26.30 -12.16 -2.08
N GLU A 788 26.07 -13.31 -2.68
CA GLU A 788 26.37 -13.57 -4.10
C GLU A 788 25.32 -12.97 -5.05
N TRP A 789 24.18 -12.47 -4.55
CA TRP A 789 23.00 -12.18 -5.37
C TRP A 789 22.78 -10.69 -5.61
N TYR A 790 22.80 -9.88 -4.58
CA TYR A 790 22.36 -8.49 -4.63
C TYR A 790 23.46 -7.47 -4.98
N PRO A 791 24.68 -7.52 -4.43
CA PRO A 791 25.69 -6.49 -4.63
C PRO A 791 26.39 -6.64 -6.00
N ARG A 792 25.62 -6.35 -7.07
CA ARG A 792 26.07 -6.44 -8.46
C ARG A 792 25.90 -5.12 -9.17
N LEU A 793 26.88 -4.75 -9.98
CA LEU A 793 26.87 -3.55 -10.81
C LEU A 793 27.07 -3.91 -12.28
N TYR A 794 26.62 -3.06 -13.16
CA TYR A 794 26.86 -3.17 -14.60
C TYR A 794 28.19 -2.53 -14.97
N GLU A 795 29.03 -3.28 -15.66
CA GLU A 795 30.31 -2.79 -16.18
C GLU A 795 30.34 -2.91 -17.70
N GLY A 796 30.86 -1.90 -18.40
CA GLY A 796 31.03 -1.92 -19.85
C GLY A 796 30.64 -0.63 -20.56
N ASP A 797 30.73 -0.63 -21.89
CA ASP A 797 30.43 0.55 -22.74
C ASP A 797 28.94 0.89 -22.81
N ALA A 798 28.07 -0.08 -22.56
CA ALA A 798 26.63 0.06 -22.55
C ALA A 798 26.01 -0.77 -21.43
N TRP A 799 24.88 -0.28 -20.91
CA TRP A 799 24.12 -1.03 -19.95
C TRP A 799 23.60 -2.35 -20.56
N ASN A 800 23.89 -3.45 -19.89
CA ASN A 800 23.42 -4.77 -20.29
C ASN A 800 23.17 -5.63 -19.04
N LYS A 801 21.91 -5.96 -18.75
CA LYS A 801 21.49 -6.74 -17.59
C LYS A 801 22.22 -8.09 -17.46
N LYS A 802 22.62 -8.71 -18.55
CA LYS A 802 23.37 -9.97 -18.56
C LYS A 802 24.84 -9.84 -18.14
N LYS A 803 25.33 -8.60 -17.99
CA LYS A 803 26.73 -8.33 -17.62
C LYS A 803 26.85 -7.73 -16.22
N ALA A 804 25.81 -7.81 -15.40
CA ALA A 804 25.91 -7.40 -14.00
C ALA A 804 26.92 -8.32 -13.27
N MET A 805 27.95 -7.73 -12.74
CA MET A 805 29.04 -8.42 -12.03
C MET A 805 28.94 -8.16 -10.54
N HIS A 806 29.31 -9.17 -9.74
CA HIS A 806 29.48 -8.94 -8.31
C HIS A 806 30.51 -7.84 -8.06
N VAL A 807 30.29 -6.98 -7.10
CA VAL A 807 31.15 -5.81 -6.84
C VAL A 807 32.61 -6.19 -6.55
N ASP A 808 32.86 -7.35 -5.94
CA ASP A 808 34.23 -7.85 -5.74
C ASP A 808 34.99 -8.17 -7.02
N ASN A 809 34.26 -8.44 -8.11
CA ASN A 809 34.83 -8.82 -9.39
C ASN A 809 34.97 -7.65 -10.36
N LEU A 810 34.57 -6.45 -9.93
CA LEU A 810 34.74 -5.25 -10.74
C LEU A 810 36.22 -4.98 -10.96
N ARG A 811 36.55 -4.58 -12.17
CA ARG A 811 37.92 -4.27 -12.52
C ARG A 811 38.31 -2.90 -11.99
N VAL A 812 39.27 -2.85 -11.11
CA VAL A 812 39.84 -1.61 -10.61
C VAL A 812 40.70 -0.98 -11.71
N ARG A 813 40.50 0.31 -11.96
CA ARG A 813 41.34 1.04 -12.89
C ARG A 813 42.77 1.10 -12.35
N ASP A 814 43.70 0.41 -13.04
CA ASP A 814 45.12 0.60 -12.77
C ASP A 814 45.53 1.97 -13.35
N SER A 815 46.05 2.85 -12.49
CA SER A 815 46.54 4.17 -12.86
C SER A 815 47.70 4.14 -13.89
N LYS A 816 48.27 2.96 -14.13
CA LYS A 816 49.36 2.70 -15.09
C LYS A 816 48.88 2.31 -16.48
N ILE A 817 47.60 2.04 -16.69
CA ILE A 817 47.09 1.69 -18.01
C ILE A 817 46.41 2.94 -18.62
N PRO A 818 46.97 3.51 -19.71
CA PRO A 818 46.37 4.68 -20.31
C PRO A 818 45.00 4.40 -20.88
N SER A 819 44.01 5.23 -20.54
CA SER A 819 42.68 5.35 -21.13
C SER A 819 42.10 4.01 -21.64
N ASN A 820 41.68 3.14 -20.72
CA ASN A 820 40.83 2.04 -21.12
C ASN A 820 39.45 2.59 -21.52
N LYS A 821 39.31 2.86 -22.81
CA LYS A 821 37.98 3.01 -23.41
C LYS A 821 37.18 1.77 -23.03
N GLY A 822 36.09 1.95 -22.33
CA GLY A 822 35.09 0.91 -22.14
C GLY A 822 34.91 0.34 -20.74
N TRP A 823 35.48 0.93 -19.71
CA TRP A 823 35.30 0.42 -18.33
C TRP A 823 34.51 1.40 -17.50
N LYS A 824 33.22 1.43 -17.77
CA LYS A 824 32.24 2.26 -17.08
C LYS A 824 31.41 1.38 -16.17
N VAL A 825 31.09 1.90 -14.99
CA VAL A 825 30.08 1.32 -14.11
C VAL A 825 28.83 2.15 -14.25
N TRP A 826 27.73 1.48 -14.55
CA TRP A 826 26.44 2.12 -14.79
C TRP A 826 25.65 2.16 -13.51
N VAL A 827 25.28 3.34 -13.09
CA VAL A 827 24.48 3.58 -11.90
C VAL A 827 23.40 4.61 -12.18
N ARG A 828 22.27 4.45 -11.55
CA ARG A 828 21.27 5.47 -11.46
C ARG A 828 21.40 6.16 -10.10
N PRO A 829 21.91 7.39 -10.02
CA PRO A 829 22.21 8.03 -8.76
C PRO A 829 20.93 8.41 -8.03
N SER A 830 20.94 8.25 -6.71
CA SER A 830 20.00 8.96 -5.84
C SER A 830 20.28 10.46 -5.88
N ARG A 831 19.24 11.27 -5.68
CA ARG A 831 19.35 12.74 -5.74
C ARG A 831 18.66 13.35 -4.53
N PHE A 832 19.22 14.44 -4.06
CA PHE A 832 18.62 15.34 -3.11
C PHE A 832 18.66 16.76 -3.64
N ASP A 833 17.55 17.48 -3.48
CA ASP A 833 17.49 18.90 -3.84
C ASP A 833 16.59 19.64 -2.85
N PHE A 834 16.68 20.99 -2.84
CA PHE A 834 15.82 21.81 -2.01
C PHE A 834 15.54 23.16 -2.67
N GLU A 835 14.38 23.73 -2.34
CA GLU A 835 13.95 25.02 -2.84
C GLU A 835 13.31 25.85 -1.73
N PHE A 836 13.51 27.16 -1.79
CA PHE A 836 12.84 28.12 -0.91
C PHE A 836 11.79 28.91 -1.71
N LEU A 837 10.53 28.74 -1.34
CA LEU A 837 9.43 29.56 -1.88
C LEU A 837 9.24 30.87 -1.11
N ASP A 838 10.20 31.24 -0.28
CA ASP A 838 10.14 32.47 0.47
C ASP A 838 10.38 33.67 -0.45
N THR A 839 9.60 34.70 -0.29
CA THR A 839 9.56 35.83 -1.20
C THR A 839 10.87 36.62 -1.19
N THR A 840 11.25 36.97 -2.34
CA THR A 840 12.36 37.67 -2.92
C THR A 840 12.84 38.96 -2.24
N ALA A 841 12.06 39.60 -1.36
CA ALA A 841 12.44 40.87 -0.77
C ALA A 841 13.68 40.79 0.12
N ARG A 842 13.97 39.64 0.73
CA ARG A 842 15.14 39.45 1.61
C ARG A 842 16.35 38.80 0.96
N ARG A 843 16.24 38.27 -0.25
CA ARG A 843 17.38 37.68 -0.98
C ARG A 843 18.44 38.72 -1.38
N PHE A 844 18.08 39.97 -1.42
CA PHE A 844 18.94 41.09 -1.84
C PHE A 844 19.25 42.13 -0.75
N GLU A 845 18.78 41.91 0.48
CA GLU A 845 19.14 42.68 1.64
C GLU A 845 20.30 42.01 2.40
N ILE A 846 21.47 41.96 1.77
CA ILE A 846 22.75 41.69 2.43
C ILE A 846 23.55 42.98 2.45
#